data_81bb26ea18a8fc8882f4321e1bb48ed1
#
_entry.id   81bb26ea18a8fc8882f4321e1bb48ed1
#
_cell.length_a   1.000
_cell.length_b   1.000
_cell.length_c   1.000
_cell.angle_alpha   90.00
_cell.angle_beta   90.00
_cell.angle_gamma   90.00
#
_symmetry.space_group_name_H-M   'P 1'
#
loop_
_entity.id
_entity.type
_entity.pdbx_description
1 polymer ?
#
loop_
_entity_poly.entity_id
_entity_poly.type
_entity_poly.pdbx_seq_one_letter_code
_entity_poly.pdbx_strand_id
1 'polypeptide(L)'
;MANNTAMDAMVPPHPVPASRPAAQKGLPIQEPAVQNGIPIQEPMLTEIAETVVTSYPNPGPAATESLPPQPHIAYGLASGSELPQDPLPPPPPPPPPPSCTKNPTCKIMTFRPTMEEFKDFAKYIVYMESEGAHRAGLAKVIPPEGWKPRKSYEAIEDMVIPAPIMQVVTGQSGLFTQYNIQKKSMTVGEYRKLANSKKYCTPRHKDFDDLERKYWKNLTFVSPIYGADVSGSIYDEDINEWNIGHLNTLLDMVEQECGIVIDGVNTPYLYFGMWKTTFAWHTEDMDLYSINYLHFGQSKSWYCIPPEHGKRLERLAQGFFPGSSQGCDAFLRHKMTLISPSILKKYSIPFDRVTQNEGEFMITFPYGYHAGFNHGFNCAESTNFATLRWVDYGKTASQCTCRKDMVKISMDVFVRCLQPDRYDLWKQGKDIITLDHSRITELNSPELERWRQQRVAYRANLLRRAMHKMKQFRRLKIEEVKVLAEEGIELNAADYQRQVEEREAQRKQERENRLAREAMITLEAMERRDQEAAEAASRATETSAQEKAQQQSMTEDGHVMPKTAAITGFQEAFEQFAASRSVLSDDTEEISCDKKTVSQATYPNMKVTTEVKKSRRHPLTKPPMRSPLSVVKQDPSGSKAELSSPETLKSSMEKQEHLWQNRSRNFLAEKAFNSAVSILQPYCAVCSLFCPYKKVPTHITQFCKLLYK
;
A
#
# COMPACT_ATOMS: atom_id res chain seq x y z
N MET A 1 0.40 -70.31 -19.23
CA MET A 1 0.07 -71.37 -18.28
C MET A 1 -0.73 -70.66 -17.20
N ALA A 2 -2.09 -70.61 -17.30
CA ALA A 2 -3.04 -71.56 -16.73
C ALA A 2 -2.92 -71.52 -15.18
N ASN A 3 -3.92 -71.29 -14.41
CA ASN A 3 -5.40 -71.43 -14.39
C ASN A 3 -5.96 -70.60 -13.25
N ASN A 4 -7.06 -69.86 -13.42
CA ASN A 4 -8.44 -70.21 -13.03
C ASN A 4 -8.64 -70.77 -11.61
N THR A 5 -9.44 -70.11 -10.81
CA THR A 5 -10.79 -70.54 -10.50
C THR A 5 -11.55 -69.53 -9.62
N ALA A 6 -12.81 -69.34 -10.00
CA ALA A 6 -13.88 -68.60 -9.31
C ALA A 6 -14.48 -69.42 -8.17
N MET A 7 -15.20 -68.76 -7.27
CA MET A 7 -16.49 -69.13 -6.65
C MET A 7 -16.76 -68.16 -5.51
N ASP A 8 -17.77 -67.44 -5.56
CA ASP A 8 -19.22 -67.55 -5.30
C ASP A 8 -19.66 -67.19 -3.87
N ALA A 9 -20.51 -66.19 -3.85
CA ALA A 9 -21.69 -65.97 -3.05
C ALA A 9 -21.76 -66.35 -1.56
N MET A 10 -22.13 -65.37 -0.74
CA MET A 10 -23.36 -65.49 0.08
C MET A 10 -23.64 -64.24 0.88
N VAL A 11 -24.83 -63.70 0.65
CA VAL A 11 -25.58 -62.76 1.53
C VAL A 11 -26.37 -63.61 2.52
N PRO A 12 -26.54 -63.17 3.77
CA PRO A 12 -27.80 -63.31 4.43
C PRO A 12 -28.10 -62.12 5.40
N PRO A 13 -29.28 -62.16 6.05
CA PRO A 13 -30.36 -61.23 5.82
C PRO A 13 -30.66 -60.34 7.08
N HIS A 14 -31.48 -59.33 6.87
CA HIS A 14 -32.10 -58.52 7.91
C HIS A 14 -32.97 -59.30 8.87
N PRO A 15 -33.22 -58.74 10.10
CA PRO A 15 -34.53 -58.84 10.70
C PRO A 15 -35.14 -57.49 11.08
N VAL A 16 -36.43 -57.42 10.90
CA VAL A 16 -37.41 -56.35 11.23
C VAL A 16 -38.14 -56.78 12.51
N PRO A 17 -39.11 -56.03 13.08
CA PRO A 17 -38.98 -55.31 14.36
C PRO A 17 -39.94 -55.89 15.43
N ALA A 18 -39.82 -55.43 16.66
CA ALA A 18 -40.84 -55.70 17.67
C ALA A 18 -41.18 -54.48 18.52
N SER A 19 -42.37 -54.02 18.33
CA SER A 19 -43.49 -53.61 19.17
C SER A 19 -43.26 -52.92 20.52
N ARG A 20 -43.99 -51.80 20.65
CA ARG A 20 -44.42 -51.08 21.88
C ARG A 20 -45.14 -51.96 22.87
N PRO A 21 -45.22 -51.52 24.14
CA PRO A 21 -46.55 -51.20 24.68
C PRO A 21 -46.65 -49.82 25.38
N ALA A 22 -47.90 -49.50 25.66
CA ALA A 22 -48.60 -48.26 25.90
C ALA A 22 -48.54 -47.72 27.34
N ALA A 23 -48.71 -46.42 27.42
CA ALA A 23 -49.55 -45.59 28.31
C ALA A 23 -49.71 -45.89 29.76
N GLN A 24 -49.44 -44.89 30.62
CA GLN A 24 -50.38 -44.54 31.70
C GLN A 24 -50.30 -43.02 32.03
N LYS A 25 -51.52 -42.51 32.32
CA LYS A 25 -51.97 -41.16 32.62
C LYS A 25 -51.54 -40.71 34.04
N GLY A 26 -51.42 -39.44 34.27
CA GLY A 26 -51.44 -38.82 35.61
C GLY A 26 -51.50 -37.32 35.50
N LEU A 27 -52.59 -36.72 35.89
CA LEU A 27 -52.98 -35.31 35.97
C LEU A 27 -52.48 -34.66 37.28
N PRO A 28 -52.85 -33.42 37.64
CA PRO A 28 -52.02 -32.20 37.58
C PRO A 28 -51.82 -31.63 39.01
N ILE A 29 -50.86 -30.74 39.20
CA ILE A 29 -50.81 -29.93 40.42
C ILE A 29 -50.53 -28.47 40.07
N GLN A 30 -51.49 -27.68 40.32
CA GLN A 30 -51.77 -26.29 40.72
C GLN A 30 -50.58 -25.37 40.95
N GLU A 31 -50.77 -24.15 40.40
CA GLU A 31 -50.18 -22.88 40.86
C GLU A 31 -50.52 -22.56 42.31
N PRO A 32 -49.80 -21.65 42.92
CA PRO A 32 -50.46 -20.62 43.71
C PRO A 32 -50.12 -19.21 43.25
N ALA A 33 -51.17 -18.41 43.35
CA ALA A 33 -51.35 -17.04 42.97
C ALA A 33 -50.79 -16.07 44.03
N VAL A 34 -50.42 -14.87 43.50
CA VAL A 34 -50.77 -13.51 43.98
C VAL A 34 -50.18 -13.00 45.32
N GLN A 35 -49.47 -11.88 45.31
CA GLN A 35 -49.99 -10.56 45.75
C GLN A 35 -48.96 -9.40 45.72
N ASN A 36 -49.47 -8.27 45.20
CA ASN A 36 -49.22 -6.85 45.54
C ASN A 36 -47.83 -6.28 45.24
N GLY A 37 -47.60 -5.32 44.39
CA GLY A 37 -48.43 -4.14 44.04
C GLY A 37 -47.87 -2.88 44.74
N ILE A 38 -47.07 -2.02 44.05
CA ILE A 38 -46.98 -0.57 44.28
C ILE A 38 -46.55 0.05 42.96
N PRO A 39 -47.24 1.12 42.47
CA PRO A 39 -46.91 1.81 41.20
C PRO A 39 -45.93 2.93 41.43
N ILE A 40 -44.94 3.09 40.53
CA ILE A 40 -44.17 4.30 40.42
C ILE A 40 -44.57 5.06 39.16
N GLN A 41 -45.00 6.28 39.36
CA GLN A 41 -45.51 7.24 38.39
C GLN A 41 -44.44 7.59 37.31
N GLU A 42 -44.95 7.68 36.08
CA GLU A 42 -44.31 8.41 34.99
C GLU A 42 -44.51 9.92 35.17
N PRO A 43 -43.58 10.79 34.78
CA PRO A 43 -43.90 12.21 34.57
C PRO A 43 -44.32 12.41 33.10
N MET A 44 -45.49 12.98 32.96
CA MET A 44 -46.07 13.54 31.72
C MET A 44 -45.17 14.64 31.18
N LEU A 45 -44.93 14.59 29.86
CA LEU A 45 -44.50 15.75 29.09
C LEU A 45 -45.68 16.18 28.22
N THR A 46 -46.11 17.38 28.53
CA THR A 46 -47.16 18.17 27.88
C THR A 46 -46.79 18.54 26.44
N GLU A 47 -47.78 18.36 25.58
CA GLU A 47 -47.86 18.93 24.21
C GLU A 47 -47.77 20.43 24.22
N ILE A 48 -47.03 20.99 23.23
CA ILE A 48 -47.39 22.29 22.65
C ILE A 48 -47.38 22.13 21.13
N ALA A 49 -48.59 22.11 20.59
CA ALA A 49 -48.84 22.30 19.17
C ALA A 49 -48.98 23.78 18.89
N GLU A 50 -48.31 24.33 17.94
CA GLU A 50 -48.74 25.52 17.23
C GLU A 50 -48.51 25.38 15.73
N THR A 51 -49.63 25.46 15.06
CA THR A 51 -49.92 25.48 13.65
C THR A 51 -49.54 26.84 13.06
N VAL A 52 -48.73 26.87 11.99
CA VAL A 52 -48.75 27.96 11.04
C VAL A 52 -48.90 27.40 9.63
N VAL A 53 -50.08 27.58 9.10
CA VAL A 53 -50.44 27.40 7.70
C VAL A 53 -50.09 28.69 6.96
N THR A 54 -49.24 28.59 5.93
CA THR A 54 -49.21 29.59 4.86
C THR A 54 -49.34 28.92 3.51
N SER A 55 -50.47 29.21 2.92
CA SER A 55 -50.88 28.86 1.57
C SER A 55 -50.08 29.61 0.50
N TYR A 56 -49.66 28.90 -0.52
CA TYR A 56 -49.23 29.47 -1.80
C TYR A 56 -50.27 29.17 -2.88
N PRO A 57 -50.62 30.17 -3.72
CA PRO A 57 -51.59 29.97 -4.79
C PRO A 57 -50.93 29.42 -6.06
N ASN A 58 -51.71 28.61 -6.75
CA ASN A 58 -51.46 27.98 -8.04
C ASN A 58 -51.58 29.01 -9.18
N PRO A 59 -50.72 29.06 -10.21
CA PRO A 59 -51.01 29.79 -11.43
C PRO A 59 -51.61 28.89 -12.50
N GLY A 60 -52.70 29.31 -13.07
CA GLY A 60 -53.35 28.75 -14.25
C GLY A 60 -52.73 29.22 -15.59
N PRO A 61 -53.32 28.87 -16.76
CA PRO A 61 -52.56 28.46 -17.93
C PRO A 61 -52.30 29.54 -18.99
N ALA A 62 -51.29 29.25 -19.77
CA ALA A 62 -50.90 29.59 -21.14
C ALA A 62 -51.59 30.78 -21.88
N ALA A 63 -50.74 31.70 -22.37
CA ALA A 63 -51.01 32.47 -23.57
C ALA A 63 -49.78 32.47 -24.50
N THR A 64 -50.04 32.03 -25.71
CA THR A 64 -49.16 32.11 -26.90
C THR A 64 -48.94 33.55 -27.33
N GLU A 65 -47.72 33.99 -27.52
CA GLU A 65 -47.41 35.19 -28.29
C GLU A 65 -46.24 34.97 -29.27
N SER A 66 -46.42 35.56 -30.41
CA SER A 66 -45.79 35.46 -31.72
C SER A 66 -44.44 36.18 -31.80
N LEU A 67 -43.55 35.61 -32.67
CA LEU A 67 -42.26 36.16 -33.12
C LEU A 67 -42.45 37.48 -33.95
N PRO A 68 -41.57 38.45 -33.80
CA PRO A 68 -41.42 39.54 -34.79
C PRO A 68 -40.22 39.27 -35.73
N PRO A 69 -40.22 39.94 -36.93
CA PRO A 69 -39.41 39.54 -38.08
C PRO A 69 -38.00 40.14 -38.08
N GLN A 70 -37.10 39.49 -38.82
CA GLN A 70 -35.72 39.93 -39.06
C GLN A 70 -35.62 41.13 -39.99
N PRO A 71 -34.63 42.02 -39.85
CA PRO A 71 -34.28 42.98 -40.92
C PRO A 71 -33.05 42.49 -41.70
N HIS A 72 -33.16 42.56 -43.01
CA HIS A 72 -32.07 42.46 -43.99
C HIS A 72 -31.11 43.65 -43.85
N ILE A 73 -29.81 43.40 -43.84
CA ILE A 73 -28.80 44.44 -44.00
C ILE A 73 -27.82 44.07 -45.13
N ALA A 74 -27.60 45.07 -45.94
CA ALA A 74 -26.81 45.08 -47.16
C ALA A 74 -25.30 45.15 -46.87
N TYR A 75 -24.54 44.62 -47.80
CA TYR A 75 -23.08 44.69 -47.88
C TYR A 75 -22.52 46.11 -47.93
N GLY A 76 -21.52 46.38 -47.10
CA GLY A 76 -20.62 47.50 -47.20
C GLY A 76 -19.19 47.09 -46.86
N LEU A 77 -18.32 47.11 -47.88
CA LEU A 77 -16.86 46.96 -47.74
C LEU A 77 -16.24 48.13 -47.00
N ALA A 78 -15.47 47.87 -45.94
CA ALA A 78 -14.43 48.78 -45.46
C ALA A 78 -13.31 48.00 -44.78
N SER A 79 -12.11 48.34 -45.16
CA SER A 79 -10.80 47.80 -44.82
C SER A 79 -10.35 48.12 -43.36
N GLY A 80 -9.75 47.11 -42.72
CA GLY A 80 -8.49 47.28 -41.93
C GLY A 80 -8.58 47.85 -40.53
N SER A 81 -8.48 46.94 -39.53
CA SER A 81 -7.53 46.98 -38.41
C SER A 81 -7.86 45.79 -37.48
N GLU A 82 -6.90 44.88 -37.33
CA GLU A 82 -7.02 43.77 -36.39
C GLU A 82 -6.94 44.29 -34.93
N LEU A 83 -8.06 44.16 -34.23
CA LEU A 83 -8.09 44.24 -32.75
C LEU A 83 -7.69 42.86 -32.17
N PRO A 84 -7.01 42.83 -31.01
CA PRO A 84 -6.65 41.57 -30.38
C PRO A 84 -7.92 40.81 -30.00
N GLN A 85 -8.07 39.58 -30.49
CA GLN A 85 -9.16 38.68 -30.08
C GLN A 85 -8.91 38.27 -28.63
N ASP A 86 -9.86 38.58 -27.75
CA ASP A 86 -9.91 38.01 -26.42
C ASP A 86 -9.89 36.47 -26.51
N PRO A 87 -9.15 35.77 -25.64
CA PRO A 87 -9.14 34.32 -25.64
C PRO A 87 -10.56 33.78 -25.42
N LEU A 88 -10.98 32.87 -26.30
CA LEU A 88 -12.27 32.19 -26.18
C LEU A 88 -12.42 31.63 -24.75
N PRO A 89 -13.57 31.74 -24.11
CA PRO A 89 -13.82 31.17 -22.81
C PRO A 89 -13.56 29.66 -22.88
N PRO A 90 -12.97 29.06 -21.83
CA PRO A 90 -12.71 27.62 -21.81
C PRO A 90 -14.03 26.87 -22.02
N PRO A 91 -14.00 25.71 -22.71
CA PRO A 91 -15.19 24.91 -22.93
C PRO A 91 -15.82 24.57 -21.57
N PRO A 92 -17.16 24.52 -21.48
CA PRO A 92 -17.85 24.17 -20.23
C PRO A 92 -17.37 22.78 -19.78
N PRO A 93 -17.23 22.56 -18.47
CA PRO A 93 -16.83 21.26 -17.96
C PRO A 93 -17.81 20.18 -18.44
N PRO A 94 -17.33 18.97 -18.74
CA PRO A 94 -18.20 17.87 -19.15
C PRO A 94 -19.29 17.67 -18.09
N PRO A 95 -20.52 17.31 -18.50
CA PRO A 95 -21.60 17.06 -17.57
C PRO A 95 -21.18 15.96 -16.58
N PRO A 96 -21.55 16.05 -15.30
CA PRO A 96 -21.24 15.01 -14.34
C PRO A 96 -21.82 13.67 -14.82
N PRO A 97 -21.11 12.56 -14.64
CA PRO A 97 -21.62 11.26 -15.03
C PRO A 97 -22.95 10.96 -14.34
N PRO A 98 -23.83 10.23 -15.00
CA PRO A 98 -25.19 10.01 -14.52
C PRO A 98 -25.20 9.28 -13.17
N SER A 99 -25.99 9.77 -12.22
CA SER A 99 -26.30 9.05 -10.97
C SER A 99 -27.19 7.85 -11.28
N CYS A 100 -26.91 6.71 -10.64
CA CYS A 100 -27.73 5.51 -10.82
C CYS A 100 -29.04 5.63 -10.05
N THR A 101 -30.15 5.54 -10.75
CA THR A 101 -31.50 5.49 -10.14
C THR A 101 -31.94 4.07 -9.79
N LYS A 102 -31.21 3.05 -10.25
CA LYS A 102 -31.51 1.63 -9.98
C LYS A 102 -31.21 1.29 -8.51
N ASN A 103 -31.82 0.22 -8.02
CA ASN A 103 -31.68 -0.26 -6.65
C ASN A 103 -31.90 0.80 -5.55
N PRO A 104 -33.00 1.56 -5.56
CA PRO A 104 -33.24 2.63 -4.60
C PRO A 104 -33.41 2.12 -3.17
N THR A 105 -33.72 0.84 -2.99
CA THR A 105 -33.84 0.18 -1.67
C THR A 105 -32.51 -0.31 -1.12
N CYS A 106 -31.41 -0.12 -1.87
CA CYS A 106 -30.04 -0.51 -1.48
C CYS A 106 -29.93 -1.99 -1.04
N LYS A 107 -30.57 -2.89 -1.76
CA LYS A 107 -30.53 -4.32 -1.46
C LYS A 107 -29.34 -5.00 -2.09
N ILE A 108 -28.78 -6.01 -1.41
CA ILE A 108 -27.70 -6.85 -1.96
C ILE A 108 -28.22 -7.56 -3.20
N MET A 109 -27.47 -7.41 -4.30
CA MET A 109 -27.78 -8.05 -5.57
C MET A 109 -26.88 -9.27 -5.79
N THR A 110 -27.42 -10.28 -6.49
CA THR A 110 -26.68 -11.47 -6.91
C THR A 110 -26.59 -11.51 -8.41
N PHE A 111 -25.38 -11.62 -8.94
CA PHE A 111 -25.07 -11.65 -10.37
C PHE A 111 -24.63 -13.04 -10.82
N ARG A 112 -24.96 -13.40 -12.06
CA ARG A 112 -24.59 -14.67 -12.67
C ARG A 112 -24.09 -14.38 -14.11
N PRO A 113 -22.81 -13.99 -14.24
CA PRO A 113 -22.24 -13.71 -15.55
C PRO A 113 -22.25 -14.95 -16.44
N THR A 114 -22.40 -14.75 -17.71
CA THR A 114 -22.01 -15.73 -18.73
C THR A 114 -20.47 -15.80 -18.79
N MET A 115 -19.92 -16.83 -19.43
CA MET A 115 -18.47 -16.96 -19.57
C MET A 115 -17.86 -15.78 -20.34
N GLU A 116 -18.57 -15.23 -21.31
CA GLU A 116 -18.09 -14.05 -22.07
C GLU A 116 -18.06 -12.79 -21.21
N GLU A 117 -19.06 -12.57 -20.39
CA GLU A 117 -19.12 -11.44 -19.46
C GLU A 117 -18.07 -11.56 -18.35
N PHE A 118 -17.76 -12.80 -17.95
CA PHE A 118 -16.80 -13.10 -16.88
C PHE A 118 -15.35 -12.88 -17.29
N LYS A 119 -15.01 -12.80 -18.57
CA LYS A 119 -13.66 -12.57 -19.07
C LYS A 119 -13.09 -11.20 -18.70
N ASP A 120 -13.93 -10.17 -18.61
CA ASP A 120 -13.52 -8.80 -18.36
C ASP A 120 -14.02 -8.33 -16.99
N PHE A 121 -13.17 -8.48 -15.99
CA PHE A 121 -13.46 -8.08 -14.61
C PHE A 121 -13.87 -6.61 -14.49
N ALA A 122 -13.09 -5.69 -15.09
CA ALA A 122 -13.32 -4.26 -14.97
C ALA A 122 -14.65 -3.85 -15.59
N LYS A 123 -14.95 -4.37 -16.77
CA LYS A 123 -16.21 -4.13 -17.48
C LYS A 123 -17.41 -4.67 -16.69
N TYR A 124 -17.23 -5.84 -16.06
CA TYR A 124 -18.30 -6.43 -15.25
C TYR A 124 -18.59 -5.62 -13.98
N ILE A 125 -17.57 -5.05 -13.33
CA ILE A 125 -17.76 -4.12 -12.20
C ILE A 125 -18.56 -2.88 -12.63
N VAL A 126 -18.25 -2.29 -13.80
CA VAL A 126 -19.03 -1.16 -14.34
C VAL A 126 -20.49 -1.57 -14.56
N TYR A 127 -20.74 -2.76 -15.14
CA TYR A 127 -22.09 -3.29 -15.32
C TYR A 127 -22.81 -3.46 -13.98
N MET A 128 -22.19 -4.05 -12.96
CA MET A 128 -22.78 -4.21 -11.63
C MET A 128 -23.19 -2.85 -11.02
N GLU A 129 -22.37 -1.83 -11.17
CA GLU A 129 -22.69 -0.48 -10.70
C GLU A 129 -23.82 0.16 -11.53
N SER A 130 -23.86 -0.11 -12.83
CA SER A 130 -24.96 0.37 -13.70
C SER A 130 -26.34 -0.23 -13.32
N GLU A 131 -26.32 -1.39 -12.66
CA GLU A 131 -27.51 -2.02 -12.07
C GLU A 131 -27.81 -1.52 -10.63
N GLY A 132 -26.93 -0.69 -10.06
CA GLY A 132 -27.09 -0.13 -8.71
C GLY A 132 -26.56 -1.02 -7.58
N ALA A 133 -25.74 -2.04 -7.88
CA ALA A 133 -25.21 -2.95 -6.88
C ALA A 133 -24.39 -2.24 -5.78
N HIS A 134 -23.62 -1.21 -6.16
CA HIS A 134 -22.77 -0.42 -5.26
C HIS A 134 -23.54 0.33 -4.18
N ARG A 135 -24.84 0.62 -4.40
CA ARG A 135 -25.70 1.30 -3.43
C ARG A 135 -25.97 0.45 -2.18
N ALA A 136 -25.92 -0.89 -2.31
CA ALA A 136 -25.97 -1.78 -1.14
C ALA A 136 -24.67 -1.82 -0.34
N GLY A 137 -23.54 -1.47 -0.96
CA GLY A 137 -22.20 -1.58 -0.40
C GLY A 137 -21.58 -2.99 -0.53
N LEU A 138 -22.35 -3.98 -0.98
CA LEU A 138 -21.98 -5.38 -1.10
C LEU A 138 -22.78 -6.04 -2.23
N ALA A 139 -22.14 -6.91 -3.02
CA ALA A 139 -22.82 -7.75 -4.00
C ALA A 139 -22.21 -9.15 -4.02
N LYS A 140 -23.02 -10.13 -4.48
CA LYS A 140 -22.59 -11.51 -4.71
C LYS A 140 -22.46 -11.75 -6.21
N VAL A 141 -21.42 -12.49 -6.61
CA VAL A 141 -21.26 -12.98 -7.98
C VAL A 141 -21.05 -14.49 -7.94
N ILE A 142 -21.89 -15.20 -8.67
CA ILE A 142 -21.79 -16.65 -8.85
C ILE A 142 -21.13 -16.85 -10.21
N PRO A 143 -19.92 -17.41 -10.27
CA PRO A 143 -19.21 -17.58 -11.53
C PRO A 143 -19.95 -18.51 -12.48
N PRO A 144 -19.62 -18.51 -13.78
CA PRO A 144 -20.19 -19.41 -14.76
C PRO A 144 -20.01 -20.89 -14.37
N GLU A 145 -20.96 -21.72 -14.75
CA GLU A 145 -20.89 -23.16 -14.50
C GLU A 145 -19.61 -23.77 -15.09
N GLY A 146 -18.93 -24.59 -14.29
CA GLY A 146 -17.69 -25.25 -14.67
C GLY A 146 -16.41 -24.43 -14.44
N TRP A 147 -16.48 -23.12 -14.21
CA TRP A 147 -15.30 -22.33 -13.86
C TRP A 147 -14.83 -22.64 -12.44
N LYS A 148 -13.52 -22.86 -12.29
CA LYS A 148 -12.86 -23.05 -11.00
C LYS A 148 -11.48 -22.41 -11.01
N PRO A 149 -11.04 -21.77 -9.92
CA PRO A 149 -9.72 -21.13 -9.84
C PRO A 149 -8.59 -22.13 -9.59
N ARG A 150 -8.91 -23.37 -9.21
CA ARG A 150 -7.94 -24.41 -8.85
C ARG A 150 -8.49 -25.79 -9.11
N LYS A 151 -7.62 -26.68 -9.62
CA LYS A 151 -7.98 -28.06 -9.98
C LYS A 151 -8.11 -28.97 -8.76
N SER A 152 -7.24 -28.81 -7.75
CA SER A 152 -7.24 -29.61 -6.52
C SER A 152 -6.76 -28.83 -5.31
N TYR A 153 -7.39 -29.07 -4.15
CA TYR A 153 -7.00 -28.47 -2.86
C TYR A 153 -6.25 -29.44 -1.93
N GLU A 154 -5.83 -30.62 -2.41
CA GLU A 154 -5.14 -31.61 -1.57
C GLU A 154 -3.78 -31.11 -1.09
N ALA A 155 -3.03 -30.43 -1.95
CA ALA A 155 -1.68 -29.96 -1.67
C ALA A 155 -1.60 -28.85 -0.61
N ILE A 156 -2.72 -28.23 -0.21
CA ILE A 156 -2.70 -27.10 0.75
C ILE A 156 -2.68 -27.53 2.22
N GLU A 157 -2.85 -28.84 2.53
CA GLU A 157 -2.88 -29.35 3.91
C GLU A 157 -1.58 -29.03 4.68
N ASP A 158 -0.43 -29.06 3.99
CA ASP A 158 0.88 -28.76 4.57
C ASP A 158 1.21 -27.26 4.60
N MET A 159 0.37 -26.43 3.99
CA MET A 159 0.55 -24.96 4.02
C MET A 159 0.53 -24.48 5.47
N VAL A 160 1.43 -23.57 5.81
CA VAL A 160 1.56 -23.01 7.17
C VAL A 160 0.73 -21.76 7.31
N ILE A 161 -0.10 -21.72 8.35
CA ILE A 161 -0.75 -20.50 8.87
C ILE A 161 0.22 -19.91 9.90
N PRO A 162 0.95 -18.82 9.58
CA PRO A 162 2.06 -18.37 10.41
C PRO A 162 1.62 -17.72 11.73
N ALA A 163 0.48 -17.03 11.73
CA ALA A 163 0.01 -16.24 12.86
C ALA A 163 -1.49 -16.37 13.11
N PRO A 164 -2.01 -17.57 13.45
CA PRO A 164 -3.43 -17.73 13.75
C PRO A 164 -3.85 -16.84 14.92
N ILE A 165 -5.07 -16.32 14.88
CA ILE A 165 -5.59 -15.33 15.83
C ILE A 165 -6.72 -15.93 16.64
N MET A 166 -6.57 -16.03 17.96
CA MET A 166 -7.68 -16.34 18.86
C MET A 166 -8.51 -15.06 19.10
N GLN A 167 -9.78 -15.11 18.75
CA GLN A 167 -10.71 -13.98 18.83
C GLN A 167 -11.46 -14.02 20.16
N VAL A 168 -11.03 -13.19 21.10
CA VAL A 168 -11.67 -13.04 22.42
C VAL A 168 -12.66 -11.89 22.34
N VAL A 169 -13.94 -12.17 22.59
CA VAL A 169 -15.01 -11.19 22.50
C VAL A 169 -15.56 -10.89 23.90
N THR A 170 -15.67 -9.60 24.19
CA THR A 170 -16.30 -9.08 25.42
C THR A 170 -17.46 -8.18 25.06
N GLY A 171 -18.45 -8.10 25.93
CA GLY A 171 -19.64 -7.28 25.73
C GLY A 171 -20.93 -8.02 25.98
N GLN A 172 -22.04 -7.32 25.82
CA GLN A 172 -23.39 -7.85 26.03
C GLN A 172 -24.42 -7.04 25.25
N SER A 173 -25.65 -7.55 25.22
CA SER A 173 -26.80 -6.83 24.66
C SER A 173 -26.63 -6.40 23.21
N GLY A 174 -25.87 -7.17 22.42
CA GLY A 174 -25.64 -6.90 20.99
C GLY A 174 -24.51 -5.94 20.67
N LEU A 175 -23.76 -5.50 21.68
CA LEU A 175 -22.59 -4.61 21.54
C LEU A 175 -21.37 -5.31 22.11
N PHE A 176 -20.35 -5.54 21.25
CA PHE A 176 -19.19 -6.32 21.65
C PHE A 176 -17.90 -5.68 21.12
N THR A 177 -16.81 -5.95 21.82
CA THR A 177 -15.44 -5.64 21.38
C THR A 177 -14.67 -6.95 21.24
N GLN A 178 -14.02 -7.13 20.10
CA GLN A 178 -13.19 -8.28 19.79
C GLN A 178 -11.71 -7.94 19.96
N TYR A 179 -10.99 -8.79 20.69
CA TYR A 179 -9.54 -8.72 20.86
C TYR A 179 -8.89 -9.91 20.17
N ASN A 180 -7.81 -9.65 19.45
CA ASN A 180 -7.07 -10.65 18.72
C ASN A 180 -5.81 -11.06 19.49
N ILE A 181 -5.68 -12.34 19.82
CA ILE A 181 -4.52 -12.91 20.51
C ILE A 181 -3.82 -13.87 19.57
N GLN A 182 -2.62 -13.52 19.14
CA GLN A 182 -1.84 -14.34 18.23
C GLN A 182 -1.46 -15.68 18.91
N LYS A 183 -1.57 -16.76 18.14
CA LYS A 183 -1.20 -18.12 18.51
C LYS A 183 0.07 -18.56 17.76
N LYS A 184 0.63 -19.70 18.15
CA LYS A 184 1.71 -20.35 17.41
C LYS A 184 1.21 -20.76 16.03
N SER A 185 2.12 -20.76 15.05
CA SER A 185 1.88 -21.28 13.71
C SER A 185 1.36 -22.72 13.75
N MET A 186 0.55 -23.06 12.77
CA MET A 186 0.07 -24.43 12.55
C MET A 186 -0.16 -24.66 11.06
N THR A 187 -0.20 -25.90 10.63
CA THR A 187 -0.55 -26.23 9.25
C THR A 187 -2.06 -26.14 9.02
N VAL A 188 -2.48 -26.04 7.76
CA VAL A 188 -3.90 -26.06 7.38
C VAL A 188 -4.55 -27.37 7.83
N GLY A 189 -3.87 -28.51 7.71
CA GLY A 189 -4.36 -29.81 8.18
C GLY A 189 -4.57 -29.87 9.71
N GLU A 190 -3.67 -29.28 10.49
CA GLU A 190 -3.84 -29.13 11.94
C GLU A 190 -5.01 -28.22 12.27
N TYR A 191 -5.13 -27.09 11.55
CA TYR A 191 -6.23 -26.15 11.71
C TYR A 191 -7.58 -26.79 11.36
N ARG A 192 -7.68 -27.55 10.28
CA ARG A 192 -8.89 -28.32 9.90
C ARG A 192 -9.31 -29.28 11.00
N LYS A 193 -8.38 -30.08 11.55
CA LYS A 193 -8.64 -30.98 12.67
C LYS A 193 -9.14 -30.23 13.90
N LEU A 194 -8.54 -29.08 14.20
CA LEU A 194 -8.95 -28.23 15.32
C LEU A 194 -10.36 -27.65 15.09
N ALA A 195 -10.65 -27.11 13.91
CA ALA A 195 -11.93 -26.52 13.54
C ALA A 195 -13.09 -27.52 13.62
N ASN A 196 -12.83 -28.77 13.25
CA ASN A 196 -13.82 -29.85 13.28
C ASN A 196 -13.89 -30.59 14.62
N SER A 197 -13.08 -30.21 15.62
CA SER A 197 -13.12 -30.80 16.94
C SER A 197 -14.44 -30.51 17.69
N LYS A 198 -14.83 -31.34 18.64
CA LYS A 198 -16.04 -31.15 19.47
C LYS A 198 -16.12 -29.76 20.12
N LYS A 199 -14.98 -29.11 20.38
CA LYS A 199 -14.91 -27.80 21.02
C LYS A 199 -15.25 -26.66 20.05
N TYR A 200 -14.86 -26.77 18.79
CA TYR A 200 -14.89 -25.68 17.81
C TYR A 200 -15.84 -25.93 16.64
N CYS A 201 -16.42 -27.13 16.50
CA CYS A 201 -17.31 -27.45 15.40
C CYS A 201 -18.62 -26.65 15.43
N THR A 202 -19.21 -26.50 14.27
CA THR A 202 -20.50 -25.85 14.07
C THR A 202 -21.58 -26.54 14.92
N PRO A 203 -22.37 -25.79 15.70
CA PRO A 203 -23.45 -26.39 16.49
C PRO A 203 -24.58 -26.91 15.57
N ARG A 204 -25.29 -27.93 16.02
CA ARG A 204 -26.54 -28.37 15.34
C ARG A 204 -27.51 -27.20 15.23
N HIS A 205 -28.03 -26.94 14.06
CA HIS A 205 -28.98 -25.87 13.78
C HIS A 205 -30.00 -26.33 12.75
N LYS A 206 -31.16 -25.67 12.71
CA LYS A 206 -32.23 -25.99 11.77
C LYS A 206 -32.05 -25.28 10.43
N ASP A 207 -31.80 -23.99 10.51
CA ASP A 207 -31.69 -23.04 9.40
C ASP A 207 -30.70 -21.93 9.74
N PHE A 208 -30.53 -21.00 8.82
CA PHE A 208 -29.63 -19.88 9.03
C PHE A 208 -30.06 -18.99 10.21
N ASP A 209 -31.34 -18.74 10.41
CA ASP A 209 -31.82 -17.89 11.50
C ASP A 209 -31.51 -18.49 12.87
N ASP A 210 -31.56 -19.81 12.98
CA ASP A 210 -31.16 -20.53 14.21
C ASP A 210 -29.64 -20.46 14.41
N LEU A 211 -28.85 -20.59 13.32
CA LEU A 211 -27.39 -20.44 13.39
C LEU A 211 -26.99 -19.04 13.77
N GLU A 212 -27.61 -18.01 13.17
CA GLU A 212 -27.40 -16.60 13.49
C GLU A 212 -27.71 -16.29 14.95
N ARG A 213 -28.83 -16.79 15.47
CA ARG A 213 -29.16 -16.65 16.92
C ARG A 213 -28.09 -17.29 17.79
N LYS A 214 -27.61 -18.48 17.44
CA LYS A 214 -26.53 -19.18 18.17
C LYS A 214 -25.21 -18.39 18.10
N TYR A 215 -24.89 -17.81 16.95
CA TYR A 215 -23.71 -16.95 16.81
C TYR A 215 -23.77 -15.79 17.80
N TRP A 216 -24.81 -14.96 17.76
CA TRP A 216 -24.93 -13.77 18.60
C TRP A 216 -25.06 -14.09 20.09
N LYS A 217 -25.71 -15.20 20.43
CA LYS A 217 -25.87 -15.68 21.82
C LYS A 217 -24.58 -16.21 22.41
N ASN A 218 -23.73 -16.86 21.61
CA ASN A 218 -22.53 -17.55 22.08
C ASN A 218 -21.23 -16.85 21.73
N LEU A 219 -21.28 -15.60 21.33
CA LEU A 219 -20.15 -14.86 20.79
C LEU A 219 -18.99 -14.71 21.79
N THR A 220 -19.31 -14.55 23.07
CA THR A 220 -18.33 -14.39 24.17
C THR A 220 -17.78 -15.72 24.72
N PHE A 221 -18.38 -16.85 24.33
CA PHE A 221 -17.98 -18.16 24.82
C PHE A 221 -17.10 -18.89 23.80
N VAL A 222 -16.12 -19.67 24.29
CA VAL A 222 -15.23 -20.48 23.47
C VAL A 222 -14.65 -19.68 22.31
N SER A 223 -13.64 -18.89 22.58
CA SER A 223 -12.97 -18.04 21.58
C SER A 223 -12.44 -18.86 20.41
N PRO A 224 -12.94 -18.64 19.18
CA PRO A 224 -12.46 -19.35 18.00
C PRO A 224 -11.07 -18.89 17.60
N ILE A 225 -10.42 -19.67 16.74
CA ILE A 225 -9.12 -19.33 16.17
C ILE A 225 -9.33 -19.05 14.68
N TYR A 226 -8.84 -17.91 14.19
CA TYR A 226 -8.95 -17.50 12.80
C TYR A 226 -7.57 -17.54 12.15
N GLY A 227 -7.41 -18.30 11.08
CA GLY A 227 -6.20 -18.30 10.25
C GLY A 227 -6.26 -17.17 9.23
N ALA A 228 -6.29 -15.92 9.73
CA ALA A 228 -6.43 -14.73 8.91
C ALA A 228 -5.08 -14.20 8.41
N ASP A 229 -5.12 -13.37 7.37
CA ASP A 229 -4.00 -12.58 6.86
C ASP A 229 -2.78 -13.45 6.44
N VAL A 230 -3.05 -14.58 5.79
CA VAL A 230 -1.99 -15.45 5.24
C VAL A 230 -1.65 -14.96 3.84
N SER A 231 -0.44 -14.44 3.65
CA SER A 231 0.01 -13.92 2.35
C SER A 231 0.07 -15.01 1.28
N GLY A 232 -0.45 -14.71 0.10
CA GLY A 232 -0.38 -15.56 -1.08
C GLY A 232 -1.74 -15.88 -1.68
N SER A 233 -1.69 -16.56 -2.83
CA SER A 233 -2.84 -17.03 -3.59
C SER A 233 -2.77 -18.55 -3.73
N ILE A 234 -3.92 -19.18 -3.83
CA ILE A 234 -4.04 -20.62 -4.17
C ILE A 234 -4.75 -20.83 -5.52
N TYR A 235 -4.84 -19.80 -6.34
CA TYR A 235 -5.21 -19.96 -7.75
C TYR A 235 -4.16 -20.78 -8.49
N ASP A 236 -4.58 -21.57 -9.49
CA ASP A 236 -3.66 -22.15 -10.46
C ASP A 236 -3.12 -21.05 -11.37
N GLU A 237 -1.85 -21.19 -11.84
CA GLU A 237 -1.15 -20.15 -12.60
C GLU A 237 -1.77 -19.86 -13.98
N ASP A 238 -2.49 -20.83 -14.54
CA ASP A 238 -3.13 -20.77 -15.86
C ASP A 238 -4.51 -20.08 -15.85
N ILE A 239 -4.99 -19.64 -14.69
CA ILE A 239 -6.30 -18.96 -14.55
C ILE A 239 -6.15 -17.46 -14.74
N ASN A 240 -6.80 -16.91 -15.76
CA ASN A 240 -6.77 -15.48 -16.08
C ASN A 240 -8.03 -14.72 -15.60
N GLU A 241 -9.20 -15.36 -15.65
CA GLU A 241 -10.47 -14.73 -15.30
C GLU A 241 -10.61 -14.59 -13.77
N TRP A 242 -10.92 -13.38 -13.33
CA TRP A 242 -11.15 -13.07 -11.90
C TRP A 242 -10.04 -13.60 -10.98
N ASN A 243 -8.81 -13.58 -11.48
CA ASN A 243 -7.65 -14.01 -10.70
C ASN A 243 -7.32 -12.92 -9.66
N ILE A 244 -7.51 -13.27 -8.38
CA ILE A 244 -7.31 -12.33 -7.25
C ILE A 244 -5.86 -11.87 -7.16
N GLY A 245 -4.90 -12.67 -7.63
CA GLY A 245 -3.50 -12.25 -7.73
C GLY A 245 -3.19 -11.27 -8.86
N HIS A 246 -4.04 -11.18 -9.88
CA HIS A 246 -3.81 -10.45 -11.13
C HIS A 246 -5.07 -9.80 -11.68
N LEU A 247 -5.73 -8.96 -10.91
CA LEU A 247 -6.97 -8.29 -11.34
C LEU A 247 -6.73 -7.17 -12.35
N ASN A 248 -5.54 -6.63 -12.45
CA ASN A 248 -5.14 -5.56 -13.36
C ASN A 248 -6.03 -4.32 -13.27
N THR A 249 -6.23 -3.81 -12.07
CA THR A 249 -7.07 -2.65 -11.81
C THR A 249 -6.26 -1.36 -11.62
N LEU A 250 -6.95 -0.24 -11.45
CA LEU A 250 -6.32 1.06 -11.19
C LEU A 250 -5.40 1.06 -9.96
N LEU A 251 -5.61 0.16 -9.00
CA LEU A 251 -4.77 0.06 -7.79
C LEU A 251 -3.32 -0.31 -8.12
N ASP A 252 -3.08 -0.98 -9.25
CA ASP A 252 -1.74 -1.35 -9.71
C ASP A 252 -0.82 -0.13 -9.94
N MET A 253 -1.39 1.09 -10.09
CA MET A 253 -0.60 2.33 -10.16
C MET A 253 0.28 2.52 -8.92
N VAL A 254 -0.11 2.01 -7.75
CA VAL A 254 0.69 2.11 -6.51
C VAL A 254 2.01 1.36 -6.67
N GLU A 255 1.99 0.16 -7.19
CA GLU A 255 3.21 -0.61 -7.45
C GLU A 255 3.96 -0.05 -8.66
N GLN A 256 3.26 0.23 -9.75
CA GLN A 256 3.87 0.64 -11.02
C GLN A 256 4.54 2.01 -10.97
N GLU A 257 4.00 2.96 -10.21
CA GLU A 257 4.53 4.33 -10.10
C GLU A 257 5.39 4.55 -8.86
N CYS A 258 5.10 3.84 -7.77
CA CYS A 258 5.76 4.04 -6.49
C CYS A 258 6.64 2.87 -6.06
N GLY A 259 6.52 1.69 -6.71
CA GLY A 259 7.21 0.47 -6.31
C GLY A 259 6.75 -0.06 -4.94
N ILE A 260 5.53 0.29 -4.50
CA ILE A 260 5.03 -0.05 -3.18
C ILE A 260 4.12 -1.27 -3.27
N VAL A 261 4.45 -2.30 -2.50
CA VAL A 261 3.62 -3.49 -2.26
C VAL A 261 3.09 -3.43 -0.83
N ILE A 262 1.77 -3.56 -0.68
CA ILE A 262 1.07 -3.57 0.61
C ILE A 262 0.35 -4.91 0.71
N ASP A 263 0.90 -5.81 1.55
CA ASP A 263 0.37 -7.15 1.72
C ASP A 263 -1.11 -7.13 2.10
N GLY A 264 -1.91 -7.93 1.39
CA GLY A 264 -3.37 -8.02 1.60
C GLY A 264 -4.19 -6.86 1.03
N VAL A 265 -3.55 -5.84 0.43
CA VAL A 265 -4.21 -4.70 -0.23
C VAL A 265 -4.03 -4.79 -1.75
N ASN A 266 -2.78 -4.71 -2.26
CA ASN A 266 -2.47 -4.94 -3.67
C ASN A 266 -1.83 -6.33 -3.93
N THR A 267 -1.86 -7.21 -2.93
CA THR A 267 -1.55 -8.63 -3.04
C THR A 267 -2.60 -9.45 -2.30
N PRO A 268 -2.85 -10.74 -2.69
CA PRO A 268 -3.88 -11.56 -2.07
C PRO A 268 -3.52 -12.05 -0.67
N TYR A 269 -4.56 -12.19 0.15
CA TYR A 269 -4.54 -12.86 1.44
C TYR A 269 -5.50 -14.05 1.47
N LEU A 270 -5.10 -15.11 2.21
CA LEU A 270 -5.93 -16.26 2.52
C LEU A 270 -6.46 -16.17 3.96
N TYR A 271 -7.68 -16.67 4.14
CA TYR A 271 -8.43 -16.64 5.39
C TYR A 271 -9.01 -18.02 5.67
N PHE A 272 -8.39 -18.75 6.61
CA PHE A 272 -8.88 -20.05 7.07
C PHE A 272 -9.81 -19.86 8.26
N GLY A 273 -11.09 -20.12 8.04
CA GLY A 273 -12.16 -19.93 9.04
C GLY A 273 -12.55 -21.20 9.76
N MET A 274 -13.12 -21.02 10.96
CA MET A 274 -13.88 -22.03 11.67
C MET A 274 -15.19 -21.43 12.18
N TRP A 275 -16.07 -22.27 12.76
CA TRP A 275 -17.30 -21.76 13.35
C TRP A 275 -17.06 -20.55 14.24
N LYS A 276 -17.83 -19.50 13.98
CA LYS A 276 -17.87 -18.26 14.76
C LYS A 276 -16.66 -17.34 14.61
N THR A 277 -15.68 -17.66 13.77
CA THR A 277 -14.65 -16.68 13.40
C THR A 277 -15.30 -15.50 12.68
N THR A 278 -14.89 -14.30 13.08
CA THR A 278 -15.62 -13.06 12.83
C THR A 278 -14.73 -12.01 12.17
N PHE A 279 -15.29 -11.32 11.19
CA PHE A 279 -14.76 -10.02 10.74
C PHE A 279 -15.69 -8.92 11.22
N ALA A 280 -15.12 -7.97 11.97
CA ALA A 280 -15.85 -6.90 12.64
C ALA A 280 -16.28 -5.81 11.65
N TRP A 281 -17.18 -4.92 12.07
CA TRP A 281 -17.64 -3.79 11.25
C TRP A 281 -16.47 -2.90 10.81
N HIS A 282 -16.28 -2.77 9.50
CA HIS A 282 -15.27 -1.91 8.89
C HIS A 282 -15.64 -1.56 7.45
N THR A 283 -15.05 -0.52 6.92
CA THR A 283 -14.84 -0.31 5.49
C THR A 283 -13.42 -0.74 5.14
N GLU A 284 -13.15 -1.01 3.87
CA GLU A 284 -11.81 -1.36 3.42
C GLU A 284 -10.81 -0.23 3.66
N ASP A 285 -9.54 -0.56 3.80
CA ASP A 285 -8.48 0.43 3.92
C ASP A 285 -8.52 1.41 2.75
N MET A 286 -8.39 2.72 3.02
CA MET A 286 -8.57 3.79 2.04
C MET A 286 -9.95 3.82 1.36
N ASP A 287 -10.95 3.17 1.96
CA ASP A 287 -12.28 2.98 1.38
C ASP A 287 -12.26 2.35 -0.03
N LEU A 288 -11.31 1.42 -0.26
CA LEU A 288 -11.18 0.66 -1.49
C LEU A 288 -12.36 -0.29 -1.72
N TYR A 289 -12.44 -0.83 -2.93
CA TYR A 289 -13.19 -2.06 -3.20
C TYR A 289 -12.46 -3.25 -2.61
N SER A 290 -13.18 -4.36 -2.37
CA SER A 290 -12.56 -5.67 -2.20
C SER A 290 -13.28 -6.75 -2.97
N ILE A 291 -12.54 -7.82 -3.28
CA ILE A 291 -13.05 -9.06 -3.83
C ILE A 291 -12.72 -10.18 -2.86
N ASN A 292 -13.68 -11.07 -2.59
CA ASN A 292 -13.50 -12.22 -1.73
C ASN A 292 -14.08 -13.46 -2.43
N TYR A 293 -13.28 -14.51 -2.59
CA TYR A 293 -13.70 -15.79 -3.14
C TYR A 293 -13.63 -16.87 -2.07
N LEU A 294 -14.72 -17.62 -1.90
CA LEU A 294 -14.75 -18.75 -0.97
C LEU A 294 -14.35 -20.03 -1.73
N HIS A 295 -13.09 -20.42 -1.57
CA HIS A 295 -12.53 -21.55 -2.29
C HIS A 295 -13.21 -22.86 -1.96
N PHE A 296 -13.41 -23.14 -0.67
CA PHE A 296 -14.04 -24.37 -0.20
C PHE A 296 -14.54 -24.26 1.24
N GLY A 297 -15.43 -25.17 1.58
CA GLY A 297 -15.86 -25.45 2.95
C GLY A 297 -17.18 -24.80 3.32
N GLN A 298 -17.36 -24.50 4.60
CA GLN A 298 -18.63 -23.99 5.12
C GLN A 298 -18.83 -22.52 4.76
N SER A 299 -20.08 -22.12 4.61
CA SER A 299 -20.48 -20.78 4.18
C SER A 299 -19.96 -19.66 5.09
N LYS A 300 -19.93 -18.47 4.55
CA LYS A 300 -19.61 -17.22 5.24
C LYS A 300 -20.80 -16.26 5.11
N SER A 301 -21.34 -15.83 6.24
CA SER A 301 -22.44 -14.87 6.26
C SER A 301 -21.95 -13.46 6.44
N TRP A 302 -22.57 -12.54 5.73
CA TRP A 302 -22.21 -11.14 5.62
C TRP A 302 -23.38 -10.25 6.02
N TYR A 303 -23.08 -9.17 6.72
CA TYR A 303 -23.93 -8.00 6.92
C TYR A 303 -23.32 -6.82 6.19
N CYS A 304 -24.12 -5.96 5.59
CA CYS A 304 -23.64 -4.71 5.02
C CYS A 304 -24.58 -3.54 5.30
N ILE A 305 -24.02 -2.35 5.31
CA ILE A 305 -24.73 -1.08 5.44
C ILE A 305 -24.47 -0.29 4.18
N PRO A 306 -25.51 0.22 3.50
CA PRO A 306 -25.37 1.04 2.30
C PRO A 306 -24.42 2.23 2.55
N PRO A 307 -23.51 2.56 1.60
CA PRO A 307 -22.62 3.71 1.74
C PRO A 307 -23.33 5.01 2.10
N GLU A 308 -24.53 5.24 1.57
CA GLU A 308 -25.41 6.38 1.87
C GLU A 308 -25.71 6.52 3.37
N HIS A 309 -25.64 5.40 4.13
CA HIS A 309 -25.93 5.36 5.56
C HIS A 309 -24.71 5.09 6.45
N GLY A 310 -23.51 5.05 5.89
CA GLY A 310 -22.28 4.80 6.63
C GLY A 310 -22.05 5.79 7.78
N LYS A 311 -22.32 7.08 7.56
CA LYS A 311 -22.21 8.12 8.61
C LYS A 311 -23.19 7.91 9.78
N ARG A 312 -24.33 7.23 9.54
CA ARG A 312 -25.27 6.89 10.62
C ARG A 312 -24.70 5.79 11.49
N LEU A 313 -24.07 4.76 10.89
CA LEU A 313 -23.37 3.73 11.65
C LEU A 313 -22.21 4.30 12.47
N GLU A 314 -21.37 5.17 11.89
CA GLU A 314 -20.26 5.81 12.60
C GLU A 314 -20.74 6.57 13.84
N ARG A 315 -21.77 7.41 13.70
CA ARG A 315 -22.36 8.12 14.84
C ARG A 315 -22.95 7.19 15.90
N LEU A 316 -23.63 6.12 15.48
CA LEU A 316 -24.15 5.12 16.40
C LEU A 316 -22.99 4.43 17.17
N ALA A 317 -21.96 4.02 16.48
CA ALA A 317 -20.79 3.37 17.07
C ALA A 317 -20.04 4.32 18.03
N GLN A 318 -19.87 5.59 17.68
CA GLN A 318 -19.29 6.61 18.56
C GLN A 318 -20.08 6.73 19.87
N GLY A 319 -21.40 6.71 19.81
CA GLY A 319 -22.26 6.76 20.98
C GLY A 319 -22.12 5.53 21.89
N PHE A 320 -21.98 4.33 21.31
CA PHE A 320 -21.87 3.10 22.08
C PHE A 320 -20.44 2.76 22.56
N PHE A 321 -19.43 3.25 21.88
CA PHE A 321 -18.02 3.00 22.18
C PHE A 321 -17.24 4.32 22.38
N PRO A 322 -17.67 5.18 23.34
CA PRO A 322 -17.09 6.51 23.52
C PRO A 322 -15.60 6.47 23.86
N GLY A 323 -15.14 5.49 24.61
CA GLY A 323 -13.72 5.33 24.94
C GLY A 323 -12.85 5.04 23.69
N SER A 324 -13.35 4.24 22.77
CA SER A 324 -12.67 3.97 21.49
C SER A 324 -12.69 5.19 20.57
N SER A 325 -13.83 5.88 20.53
CA SER A 325 -14.01 7.08 19.70
C SER A 325 -13.14 8.25 20.17
N GLN A 326 -13.02 8.48 21.48
CA GLN A 326 -12.13 9.51 22.05
C GLN A 326 -10.67 9.23 21.74
N GLY A 327 -10.28 7.95 21.64
CA GLY A 327 -8.91 7.54 21.31
C GLY A 327 -8.57 7.63 19.83
N CYS A 328 -9.56 7.54 18.94
CA CYS A 328 -9.37 7.55 17.48
C CYS A 328 -10.69 7.80 16.75
N ASP A 329 -10.75 8.84 15.93
CA ASP A 329 -11.96 9.17 15.14
C ASP A 329 -12.34 8.08 14.14
N ALA A 330 -11.36 7.30 13.67
CA ALA A 330 -11.54 6.18 12.75
C ALA A 330 -11.40 4.81 13.46
N PHE A 331 -11.88 4.67 14.69
CA PHE A 331 -11.69 3.45 15.49
C PHE A 331 -12.31 2.20 14.88
N LEU A 332 -13.33 2.30 14.02
CA LEU A 332 -13.88 1.17 13.28
C LEU A 332 -12.85 0.49 12.36
N ARG A 333 -11.83 1.24 11.90
CA ARG A 333 -10.68 0.65 11.16
C ARG A 333 -9.81 -0.27 12.00
N HIS A 334 -9.97 -0.27 13.33
CA HIS A 334 -9.28 -1.25 14.18
C HIS A 334 -9.85 -2.67 14.02
N LYS A 335 -10.98 -2.82 13.35
CA LYS A 335 -11.67 -4.09 13.08
C LYS A 335 -11.96 -4.88 14.36
N MET A 336 -12.42 -4.17 15.43
CA MET A 336 -12.69 -4.74 16.75
C MET A 336 -14.15 -4.60 17.21
N THR A 337 -14.95 -3.83 16.50
CA THR A 337 -16.31 -3.45 16.93
C THR A 337 -17.37 -4.35 16.31
N LEU A 338 -18.21 -4.96 17.14
CA LEU A 338 -19.33 -5.80 16.73
C LEU A 338 -20.64 -5.18 17.23
N ILE A 339 -21.57 -5.00 16.32
CA ILE A 339 -22.93 -4.48 16.56
C ILE A 339 -23.91 -5.45 15.93
N SER A 340 -24.82 -6.00 16.73
CA SER A 340 -25.76 -7.00 16.24
C SER A 340 -26.87 -6.43 15.36
N PRO A 341 -27.48 -7.23 14.47
CA PRO A 341 -28.66 -6.83 13.69
C PRO A 341 -29.81 -6.28 14.53
N SER A 342 -30.00 -6.80 15.75
CA SER A 342 -31.03 -6.31 16.66
C SER A 342 -30.80 -4.86 17.10
N ILE A 343 -29.55 -4.47 17.32
CA ILE A 343 -29.19 -3.08 17.62
C ILE A 343 -29.39 -2.20 16.38
N LEU A 344 -28.95 -2.63 15.21
CA LEU A 344 -29.16 -1.88 13.97
C LEU A 344 -30.64 -1.63 13.70
N LYS A 345 -31.50 -2.65 13.88
CA LYS A 345 -32.96 -2.52 13.77
C LYS A 345 -33.51 -1.54 14.79
N LYS A 346 -33.12 -1.67 16.08
CA LYS A 346 -33.58 -0.78 17.16
C LYS A 346 -33.30 0.70 16.88
N TYR A 347 -32.16 1.03 16.25
CA TYR A 347 -31.77 2.40 15.93
C TYR A 347 -32.03 2.77 14.46
N SER A 348 -32.85 1.99 13.76
CA SER A 348 -33.27 2.23 12.38
C SER A 348 -32.10 2.44 11.42
N ILE A 349 -30.97 1.74 11.63
CA ILE A 349 -29.86 1.71 10.68
C ILE A 349 -30.22 0.71 9.58
N PRO A 350 -30.34 1.14 8.32
CA PRO A 350 -30.58 0.23 7.21
C PRO A 350 -29.39 -0.72 7.04
N PHE A 351 -29.68 -2.00 6.92
CA PHE A 351 -28.68 -3.02 6.62
C PHE A 351 -29.33 -4.16 5.82
N ASP A 352 -28.48 -4.95 5.19
CA ASP A 352 -28.90 -6.19 4.55
C ASP A 352 -27.93 -7.34 4.94
N ARG A 353 -28.32 -8.58 4.64
CA ARG A 353 -27.51 -9.77 4.93
C ARG A 353 -27.55 -10.76 3.78
N VAL A 354 -26.45 -11.46 3.56
CA VAL A 354 -26.31 -12.47 2.53
C VAL A 354 -25.36 -13.55 3.01
N THR A 355 -25.57 -14.78 2.53
CA THR A 355 -24.65 -15.89 2.79
C THR A 355 -23.90 -16.24 1.52
N GLN A 356 -22.57 -16.21 1.59
CA GLN A 356 -21.62 -16.64 0.56
C GLN A 356 -21.37 -18.14 0.73
N ASN A 357 -21.57 -18.92 -0.32
CA ASN A 357 -21.28 -20.33 -0.36
C ASN A 357 -19.94 -20.61 -1.05
N GLU A 358 -19.45 -21.84 -0.91
CA GLU A 358 -18.28 -22.32 -1.66
C GLU A 358 -18.44 -22.04 -3.16
N GLY A 359 -17.38 -21.53 -3.80
CA GLY A 359 -17.36 -21.20 -5.21
C GLY A 359 -17.98 -19.83 -5.56
N GLU A 360 -18.42 -19.04 -4.59
CA GLU A 360 -19.03 -17.73 -4.84
C GLU A 360 -18.07 -16.57 -4.50
N PHE A 361 -18.20 -15.48 -5.24
CA PHE A 361 -17.53 -14.21 -4.97
C PHE A 361 -18.42 -13.25 -4.20
N MET A 362 -17.77 -12.42 -3.36
CA MET A 362 -18.35 -11.20 -2.80
C MET A 362 -17.52 -10.00 -3.26
N ILE A 363 -18.20 -8.92 -3.64
CA ILE A 363 -17.61 -7.64 -3.98
C ILE A 363 -18.06 -6.60 -2.95
N THR A 364 -17.14 -5.94 -2.26
CA THR A 364 -17.46 -4.77 -1.44
C THR A 364 -17.14 -3.50 -2.22
N PHE A 365 -17.99 -2.49 -2.08
CA PHE A 365 -17.87 -1.21 -2.76
C PHE A 365 -17.32 -0.13 -1.83
N PRO A 366 -16.74 0.95 -2.37
CA PRO A 366 -16.19 2.04 -1.59
C PRO A 366 -17.13 2.54 -0.50
N TYR A 367 -16.59 2.64 0.73
CA TYR A 367 -17.33 3.09 1.90
C TYR A 367 -18.53 2.18 2.30
N GLY A 368 -18.57 0.96 1.80
CA GLY A 368 -19.54 -0.07 2.19
C GLY A 368 -19.14 -0.72 3.51
N TYR A 369 -19.78 -0.36 4.62
CA TYR A 369 -19.54 -1.03 5.90
C TYR A 369 -20.03 -2.46 5.86
N HIS A 370 -19.18 -3.40 6.28
CA HIS A 370 -19.55 -4.82 6.32
C HIS A 370 -18.95 -5.53 7.54
N ALA A 371 -19.59 -6.62 7.92
CA ALA A 371 -19.20 -7.51 9.01
C ALA A 371 -19.76 -8.90 8.73
N GLY A 372 -19.27 -9.93 9.44
CA GLY A 372 -19.81 -11.26 9.27
C GLY A 372 -19.08 -12.35 10.03
N PHE A 373 -19.44 -13.60 9.75
CA PHE A 373 -18.88 -14.76 10.44
C PHE A 373 -18.87 -16.01 9.57
N ASN A 374 -17.95 -16.90 9.85
CA ASN A 374 -17.84 -18.20 9.19
C ASN A 374 -18.72 -19.24 9.89
N HIS A 375 -19.37 -20.10 9.10
CA HIS A 375 -20.24 -21.16 9.61
C HIS A 375 -19.46 -22.38 10.13
N GLY A 376 -18.23 -22.58 9.66
CA GLY A 376 -17.36 -23.68 10.01
C GLY A 376 -16.05 -23.61 9.27
N PHE A 377 -15.33 -24.74 9.17
CA PHE A 377 -14.08 -24.79 8.44
C PHE A 377 -14.27 -24.37 6.98
N ASN A 378 -13.52 -23.38 6.55
CA ASN A 378 -13.51 -22.88 5.18
C ASN A 378 -12.18 -22.18 4.84
N CYS A 379 -12.02 -21.84 3.56
CA CYS A 379 -10.91 -21.03 3.06
C CYS A 379 -11.43 -19.98 2.09
N ALA A 380 -11.14 -18.73 2.35
CA ALA A 380 -11.39 -17.62 1.42
C ALA A 380 -10.08 -16.95 0.99
N GLU A 381 -10.11 -16.36 -0.20
CA GLU A 381 -9.03 -15.53 -0.73
C GLU A 381 -9.57 -14.14 -1.04
N SER A 382 -8.80 -13.10 -0.75
CA SER A 382 -9.28 -11.72 -0.88
C SER A 382 -8.13 -10.76 -1.18
N THR A 383 -8.46 -9.69 -1.92
CA THR A 383 -7.60 -8.51 -2.10
C THR A 383 -8.44 -7.26 -2.28
N ASN A 384 -7.81 -6.09 -2.26
CA ASN A 384 -8.46 -4.84 -2.63
C ASN A 384 -8.24 -4.52 -4.11
N PHE A 385 -9.09 -3.66 -4.65
CA PHE A 385 -8.94 -3.11 -6.00
C PHE A 385 -9.55 -1.70 -6.08
N ALA A 386 -9.30 -1.02 -7.20
CA ALA A 386 -9.76 0.35 -7.39
C ALA A 386 -10.33 0.57 -8.80
N THR A 387 -11.23 1.55 -8.91
CA THR A 387 -11.79 2.09 -10.17
C THR A 387 -11.61 3.61 -10.19
N LEU A 388 -11.97 4.24 -11.30
CA LEU A 388 -11.93 5.72 -11.40
C LEU A 388 -12.81 6.38 -10.33
N ARG A 389 -13.97 5.80 -10.01
CA ARG A 389 -14.87 6.32 -8.95
C ARG A 389 -14.23 6.30 -7.57
N TRP A 390 -13.37 5.32 -7.27
CA TRP A 390 -12.72 5.23 -5.96
C TRP A 390 -11.79 6.41 -5.65
N VAL A 391 -11.20 7.08 -6.64
CA VAL A 391 -10.18 8.11 -6.42
C VAL A 391 -10.64 9.18 -5.43
N ASP A 392 -11.87 9.70 -5.58
CA ASP A 392 -12.42 10.69 -4.65
C ASP A 392 -12.71 10.11 -3.26
N TYR A 393 -13.05 8.83 -3.16
CA TYR A 393 -13.16 8.15 -1.87
C TYR A 393 -11.80 8.06 -1.17
N GLY A 394 -10.75 7.66 -1.86
CA GLY A 394 -9.39 7.58 -1.32
C GLY A 394 -8.87 8.93 -0.83
N LYS A 395 -9.21 10.05 -1.52
CA LYS A 395 -8.87 11.43 -1.11
C LYS A 395 -9.53 11.84 0.20
N THR A 396 -10.74 11.34 0.50
CA THR A 396 -11.57 11.72 1.63
C THR A 396 -11.66 10.67 2.73
N ALA A 397 -11.07 9.48 2.52
CA ALA A 397 -11.11 8.39 3.47
C ALA A 397 -10.55 8.79 4.84
N SER A 398 -11.35 8.59 5.90
CA SER A 398 -10.91 8.82 7.27
C SER A 398 -9.76 7.88 7.63
N GLN A 399 -8.70 8.39 8.25
CA GLN A 399 -7.51 7.64 8.61
C GLN A 399 -7.39 7.44 10.11
N CYS A 400 -6.93 6.26 10.52
CA CYS A 400 -6.56 6.01 11.90
C CYS A 400 -5.27 6.78 12.24
N THR A 401 -5.32 7.60 13.28
CA THR A 401 -4.19 8.41 13.75
C THR A 401 -3.50 7.83 14.98
N CYS A 402 -4.13 6.84 15.64
CA CYS A 402 -3.64 6.27 16.91
C CYS A 402 -2.65 5.12 16.73
N ARG A 403 -2.65 4.44 15.57
CA ARG A 403 -1.74 3.35 15.21
C ARG A 403 -0.82 3.78 14.07
N LYS A 404 0.44 3.34 14.11
CA LYS A 404 1.45 3.66 13.08
C LYS A 404 1.47 2.66 11.92
N ASP A 405 0.97 1.47 12.17
CA ASP A 405 0.96 0.30 11.27
C ASP A 405 -0.29 0.20 10.39
N MET A 406 -1.15 1.22 10.40
CA MET A 406 -2.33 1.26 9.55
C MET A 406 -1.98 1.59 8.10
N VAL A 407 -2.64 0.90 7.19
CA VAL A 407 -2.49 1.11 5.75
C VAL A 407 -2.84 2.54 5.37
N LYS A 408 -1.93 3.20 4.66
CA LYS A 408 -2.13 4.54 4.12
C LYS A 408 -1.47 4.64 2.74
N ILE A 409 -2.30 4.90 1.74
CA ILE A 409 -1.86 5.07 0.35
C ILE A 409 -1.77 6.56 0.03
N SER A 410 -0.65 6.99 -0.55
CA SER A 410 -0.54 8.35 -1.08
C SER A 410 -1.43 8.49 -2.30
N MET A 411 -2.34 9.45 -2.26
CA MET A 411 -3.24 9.76 -3.39
C MET A 411 -2.57 10.60 -4.48
N ASP A 412 -1.32 11.03 -4.29
CA ASP A 412 -0.62 11.95 -5.19
C ASP A 412 -0.58 11.45 -6.63
N VAL A 413 -0.21 10.19 -6.83
CA VAL A 413 -0.11 9.60 -8.16
C VAL A 413 -1.45 9.54 -8.86
N PHE A 414 -2.51 9.17 -8.16
CA PHE A 414 -3.86 9.09 -8.72
C PHE A 414 -4.39 10.46 -9.13
N VAL A 415 -4.25 11.45 -8.26
CA VAL A 415 -4.75 12.81 -8.55
C VAL A 415 -3.93 13.45 -9.67
N ARG A 416 -2.59 13.34 -9.61
CA ARG A 416 -1.70 13.92 -10.63
C ARG A 416 -1.95 13.32 -12.02
N CYS A 417 -2.17 12.01 -12.12
CA CYS A 417 -2.33 11.33 -13.40
C CYS A 417 -3.77 11.37 -13.93
N LEU A 418 -4.77 11.30 -13.05
CA LEU A 418 -6.17 11.08 -13.42
C LEU A 418 -7.07 12.31 -13.23
N GLN A 419 -6.64 13.29 -12.42
CA GLN A 419 -7.36 14.53 -12.16
C GLN A 419 -6.40 15.73 -12.21
N PRO A 420 -5.65 15.91 -13.31
CA PRO A 420 -4.61 16.95 -13.42
C PRO A 420 -5.16 18.37 -13.22
N ASP A 421 -6.38 18.63 -13.67
CA ASP A 421 -7.14 19.88 -13.50
C ASP A 421 -7.42 20.21 -12.02
N ARG A 422 -7.56 19.20 -11.17
CA ARG A 422 -7.85 19.32 -9.74
C ARG A 422 -6.60 19.23 -8.86
N TYR A 423 -5.44 18.86 -9.43
CA TYR A 423 -4.24 18.54 -8.67
C TYR A 423 -3.73 19.69 -7.80
N ASP A 424 -3.63 20.90 -8.36
CA ASP A 424 -3.13 22.06 -7.64
C ASP A 424 -4.10 22.51 -6.52
N LEU A 425 -5.40 22.44 -6.76
CA LEU A 425 -6.43 22.71 -5.75
C LEU A 425 -6.37 21.69 -4.62
N TRP A 426 -6.20 20.41 -4.97
CA TRP A 426 -6.05 19.34 -3.99
C TRP A 426 -4.78 19.51 -3.14
N LYS A 427 -3.64 19.85 -3.75
CA LYS A 427 -2.38 20.14 -3.04
C LYS A 427 -2.52 21.31 -2.06
N GLN A 428 -3.34 22.29 -2.38
CA GLN A 428 -3.62 23.43 -1.52
C GLN A 428 -4.70 23.14 -0.45
N GLY A 429 -5.31 21.94 -0.46
CA GLY A 429 -6.43 21.59 0.42
C GLY A 429 -7.74 22.32 0.08
N LYS A 430 -7.87 22.81 -1.16
CA LYS A 430 -9.03 23.58 -1.66
C LYS A 430 -9.92 22.76 -2.60
N ASP A 431 -9.58 21.53 -2.89
CA ASP A 431 -10.40 20.65 -3.71
C ASP A 431 -11.62 20.17 -2.89
N ILE A 432 -12.76 20.72 -3.21
CA ILE A 432 -14.03 20.41 -2.54
C ILE A 432 -14.61 19.15 -3.19
N ILE A 433 -14.68 18.07 -2.41
CA ILE A 433 -15.21 16.78 -2.85
C ILE A 433 -16.54 16.53 -2.16
N THR A 434 -17.59 16.40 -2.95
CA THR A 434 -18.89 15.88 -2.49
C THR A 434 -19.08 14.48 -3.06
N LEU A 435 -19.06 13.47 -2.19
CA LEU A 435 -19.27 12.08 -2.60
C LEU A 435 -20.74 11.84 -2.89
N ASP A 436 -21.04 11.49 -4.12
CA ASP A 436 -22.33 10.92 -4.53
C ASP A 436 -22.21 9.40 -4.58
N HIS A 437 -22.82 8.73 -3.59
CA HIS A 437 -22.79 7.28 -3.47
C HIS A 437 -23.64 6.55 -4.52
N SER A 438 -24.45 7.25 -5.29
CA SER A 438 -25.24 6.71 -6.40
C SER A 438 -24.52 6.75 -7.74
N ARG A 439 -23.41 7.51 -7.85
CA ARG A 439 -22.62 7.63 -9.08
C ARG A 439 -22.06 6.26 -9.50
N ILE A 440 -22.00 6.04 -10.82
CA ILE A 440 -21.47 4.82 -11.45
C ILE A 440 -20.01 5.08 -11.82
N THR A 441 -19.15 4.07 -11.71
CA THR A 441 -17.78 4.17 -12.22
C THR A 441 -17.72 4.15 -13.73
N GLU A 442 -16.77 4.87 -14.28
CA GLU A 442 -16.42 4.81 -15.70
C GLU A 442 -15.36 3.72 -15.90
N LEU A 443 -15.40 3.07 -17.08
CA LEU A 443 -14.40 2.06 -17.45
C LEU A 443 -13.07 2.69 -17.83
N ASN A 444 -13.12 3.86 -18.46
CA ASN A 444 -11.95 4.57 -18.99
C ASN A 444 -12.13 6.09 -18.92
N SER A 445 -11.04 6.83 -18.96
CA SER A 445 -11.02 8.28 -19.13
C SER A 445 -9.86 8.68 -20.05
N PRO A 446 -9.89 9.88 -20.65
CA PRO A 446 -8.76 10.37 -21.47
C PRO A 446 -7.44 10.38 -20.71
N GLU A 447 -7.48 10.69 -19.41
CA GLU A 447 -6.32 10.74 -18.53
C GLU A 447 -5.76 9.34 -18.27
N LEU A 448 -6.64 8.37 -17.97
CA LEU A 448 -6.26 6.97 -17.78
C LEU A 448 -5.66 6.38 -19.04
N GLU A 449 -6.26 6.67 -20.20
CA GLU A 449 -5.72 6.21 -21.49
C GLU A 449 -4.35 6.83 -21.79
N ARG A 450 -4.18 8.13 -21.53
CA ARG A 450 -2.90 8.82 -21.64
C ARG A 450 -1.83 8.20 -20.72
N TRP A 451 -2.18 7.89 -19.49
CA TRP A 451 -1.29 7.22 -18.57
C TRP A 451 -0.90 5.81 -19.06
N ARG A 452 -1.86 5.01 -19.55
CA ARG A 452 -1.58 3.67 -20.13
C ARG A 452 -0.61 3.76 -21.29
N GLN A 453 -0.82 4.69 -22.22
CA GLN A 453 0.07 4.92 -23.37
C GLN A 453 1.48 5.34 -22.93
N GLN A 454 1.59 6.21 -21.95
CA GLN A 454 2.88 6.59 -21.37
C GLN A 454 3.60 5.40 -20.72
N ARG A 455 2.86 4.52 -20.03
CA ARG A 455 3.42 3.28 -19.46
C ARG A 455 3.92 2.33 -20.51
N VAL A 456 3.16 2.11 -21.57
CA VAL A 456 3.61 1.28 -22.72
C VAL A 456 4.89 1.86 -23.33
N ALA A 457 4.94 3.15 -23.56
CA ALA A 457 6.13 3.83 -24.09
C ALA A 457 7.32 3.72 -23.11
N TYR A 458 7.09 3.90 -21.81
CA TYR A 458 8.11 3.74 -20.77
C TYR A 458 8.64 2.30 -20.74
N ARG A 459 7.76 1.29 -20.72
CA ARG A 459 8.13 -0.14 -20.74
C ARG A 459 8.95 -0.48 -21.98
N ALA A 460 8.54 -0.03 -23.16
CA ALA A 460 9.28 -0.22 -24.40
C ALA A 460 10.68 0.43 -24.35
N ASN A 461 10.80 1.62 -23.77
CA ASN A 461 12.08 2.30 -23.57
C ASN A 461 12.96 1.57 -22.53
N LEU A 462 12.35 1.06 -21.47
CA LEU A 462 13.03 0.29 -20.42
C LEU A 462 13.60 -1.02 -21.02
N LEU A 463 12.79 -1.76 -21.76
CA LEU A 463 13.20 -2.98 -22.46
C LEU A 463 14.36 -2.68 -23.44
N ARG A 464 14.23 -1.64 -24.24
CA ARG A 464 15.31 -1.22 -25.19
C ARG A 464 16.63 -0.92 -24.46
N ARG A 465 16.54 -0.22 -23.32
CA ARG A 465 17.73 0.06 -22.48
C ARG A 465 18.29 -1.20 -21.85
N ALA A 466 17.43 -2.10 -21.35
CA ALA A 466 17.83 -3.38 -20.79
C ALA A 466 18.55 -4.24 -21.83
N MET A 467 17.98 -4.39 -23.02
CA MET A 467 18.61 -5.10 -24.16
C MET A 467 19.93 -4.51 -24.58
N HIS A 468 20.01 -3.16 -24.62
CA HIS A 468 21.28 -2.49 -24.92
C HIS A 468 22.36 -2.73 -23.87
N LYS A 469 21.99 -2.68 -22.57
CA LYS A 469 22.90 -3.00 -21.48
C LYS A 469 23.34 -4.46 -21.49
N MET A 470 22.43 -5.39 -21.78
CA MET A 470 22.75 -6.82 -21.95
C MET A 470 23.80 -7.03 -23.01
N LYS A 471 23.63 -6.47 -24.22
CA LYS A 471 24.59 -6.55 -25.33
C LYS A 471 25.97 -5.99 -24.97
N GLN A 472 26.05 -5.06 -24.02
CA GLN A 472 27.28 -4.43 -23.57
C GLN A 472 27.82 -5.00 -22.25
N PHE A 473 27.19 -5.99 -21.68
CA PHE A 473 27.49 -6.51 -20.35
C PHE A 473 27.65 -5.39 -19.31
N ARG A 474 26.58 -4.58 -19.18
CA ARG A 474 26.47 -3.51 -18.18
C ARG A 474 25.51 -3.95 -17.09
N ARG A 475 25.72 -3.50 -15.83
CA ARG A 475 24.79 -3.82 -14.73
C ARG A 475 23.37 -3.40 -15.06
N LEU A 476 22.43 -4.34 -14.91
CA LEU A 476 21.01 -4.12 -15.05
C LEU A 476 20.44 -3.62 -13.70
N LYS A 477 19.47 -2.73 -13.78
CA LYS A 477 18.63 -2.38 -12.63
C LYS A 477 17.57 -3.46 -12.42
N ILE A 478 16.99 -3.55 -11.20
CA ILE A 478 15.95 -4.52 -10.87
C ILE A 478 14.76 -4.42 -11.83
N GLU A 479 14.32 -3.20 -12.14
CA GLU A 479 13.23 -2.94 -13.10
C GLU A 479 13.56 -3.44 -14.53
N GLU A 480 14.83 -3.34 -14.94
CA GLU A 480 15.29 -3.81 -16.25
C GLU A 480 15.36 -5.35 -16.30
N VAL A 481 15.69 -6.00 -15.19
CA VAL A 481 15.64 -7.47 -15.08
C VAL A 481 14.19 -7.94 -15.10
N LYS A 482 13.30 -7.26 -14.36
CA LYS A 482 11.87 -7.58 -14.31
C LYS A 482 11.24 -7.51 -15.71
N VAL A 483 11.47 -6.44 -16.46
CA VAL A 483 10.91 -6.30 -17.82
C VAL A 483 11.47 -7.33 -18.81
N LEU A 484 12.72 -7.78 -18.64
CA LEU A 484 13.29 -8.85 -19.48
C LEU A 484 12.62 -10.19 -19.17
N ALA A 485 12.42 -10.52 -17.90
CA ALA A 485 11.74 -11.73 -17.47
C ALA A 485 10.27 -11.77 -17.96
N GLU A 486 9.57 -10.64 -17.87
CA GLU A 486 8.18 -10.49 -18.36
C GLU A 486 8.08 -10.68 -19.89
N GLU A 487 9.14 -10.41 -20.64
CA GLU A 487 9.23 -10.67 -22.10
C GLU A 487 9.80 -12.08 -22.41
N GLY A 488 9.90 -12.96 -21.42
CA GLY A 488 10.40 -14.31 -21.61
C GLY A 488 11.90 -14.42 -21.91
N ILE A 489 12.66 -13.37 -21.62
CA ILE A 489 14.12 -13.35 -21.82
C ILE A 489 14.80 -13.85 -20.54
N GLU A 490 15.12 -15.12 -20.51
CA GLU A 490 15.82 -15.73 -19.38
C GLU A 490 17.27 -15.25 -19.32
N LEU A 491 17.68 -14.80 -18.13
CA LEU A 491 19.04 -14.44 -17.79
C LEU A 491 19.62 -15.46 -16.82
N ASN A 492 20.68 -16.15 -17.21
CA ASN A 492 21.50 -16.84 -16.23
C ASN A 492 22.24 -15.80 -15.38
N ALA A 493 21.69 -15.50 -14.19
CA ALA A 493 22.15 -14.42 -13.34
C ALA A 493 23.65 -14.54 -12.99
N ALA A 494 24.13 -15.76 -12.72
CA ALA A 494 25.53 -15.99 -12.33
C ALA A 494 26.50 -15.75 -13.48
N ASP A 495 26.18 -16.25 -14.67
CA ASP A 495 27.02 -16.07 -15.86
C ASP A 495 27.01 -14.60 -16.33
N TYR A 496 25.84 -13.97 -16.30
CA TYR A 496 25.73 -12.56 -16.66
C TYR A 496 26.51 -11.67 -15.68
N GLN A 497 26.43 -11.90 -14.39
CA GLN A 497 27.17 -11.17 -13.37
C GLN A 497 28.67 -11.27 -13.60
N ARG A 498 29.20 -12.48 -13.88
CA ARG A 498 30.62 -12.70 -14.21
C ARG A 498 31.04 -11.90 -15.43
N GLN A 499 30.25 -11.94 -16.51
CA GLN A 499 30.54 -11.19 -17.74
C GLN A 499 30.51 -9.67 -17.51
N VAL A 500 29.64 -9.19 -16.66
CA VAL A 500 29.60 -7.76 -16.26
C VAL A 500 30.89 -7.38 -15.52
N GLU A 501 31.32 -8.19 -14.56
CA GLU A 501 32.56 -7.93 -13.79
C GLU A 501 33.81 -7.96 -14.68
N GLU A 502 33.91 -8.94 -15.57
CA GLU A 502 34.99 -9.02 -16.56
C GLU A 502 35.04 -7.75 -17.46
N ARG A 503 33.87 -7.33 -17.93
CA ARG A 503 33.78 -6.14 -18.79
C ARG A 503 34.05 -4.84 -18.05
N GLU A 504 33.65 -4.74 -16.79
CA GLU A 504 33.98 -3.60 -15.92
C GLU A 504 35.51 -3.53 -15.66
N ALA A 505 36.14 -4.67 -15.41
CA ALA A 505 37.61 -4.75 -15.26
C ALA A 505 38.33 -4.33 -16.52
N GLN A 506 37.89 -4.81 -17.70
CA GLN A 506 38.46 -4.39 -19.00
C GLN A 506 38.32 -2.88 -19.21
N ARG A 507 37.15 -2.30 -18.97
CA ARG A 507 36.93 -0.85 -19.10
C ARG A 507 37.78 -0.03 -18.13
N LYS A 508 38.00 -0.54 -16.93
CA LYS A 508 38.88 0.09 -15.95
C LYS A 508 40.32 0.11 -16.48
N GLN A 509 40.82 -1.02 -16.99
CA GLN A 509 42.16 -1.16 -17.56
C GLN A 509 42.31 -0.28 -18.81
N GLU A 510 41.33 -0.23 -19.71
CA GLU A 510 41.34 0.64 -20.88
C GLU A 510 41.43 2.13 -20.48
N ARG A 511 40.72 2.53 -19.41
CA ARG A 511 40.78 3.89 -18.88
C ARG A 511 42.14 4.23 -18.29
N GLU A 512 42.71 3.32 -17.51
CA GLU A 512 44.02 3.44 -16.93
C GLU A 512 45.10 3.56 -18.03
N ASN A 513 45.02 2.72 -19.05
CA ASN A 513 45.95 2.78 -20.20
C ASN A 513 45.83 4.08 -20.98
N ARG A 514 44.59 4.61 -21.13
CA ARG A 514 44.37 5.92 -21.77
C ARG A 514 45.00 7.05 -20.96
N LEU A 515 44.78 7.06 -19.66
CA LEU A 515 45.34 8.06 -18.74
C LEU A 515 46.88 8.00 -18.72
N ALA A 516 47.45 6.78 -18.75
CA ALA A 516 48.88 6.60 -18.83
C ALA A 516 49.48 7.18 -20.15
N ARG A 517 48.79 6.96 -21.29
CA ARG A 517 49.20 7.56 -22.59
C ARG A 517 49.09 9.08 -22.56
N GLU A 518 48.03 9.64 -22.03
CA GLU A 518 47.89 11.12 -21.90
C GLU A 518 48.96 11.72 -21.00
N ALA A 519 49.30 11.02 -19.90
CA ALA A 519 50.38 11.42 -19.00
C ALA A 519 51.76 11.39 -19.69
N MET A 520 52.06 10.35 -20.49
CA MET A 520 53.30 10.28 -21.27
C MET A 520 53.40 11.41 -22.29
N ILE A 521 52.33 11.68 -23.05
CA ILE A 521 52.31 12.78 -24.02
C ILE A 521 52.54 14.13 -23.32
N THR A 522 52.01 14.31 -22.13
CA THR A 522 52.18 15.51 -21.32
C THR A 522 53.64 15.65 -20.85
N LEU A 523 54.25 14.56 -20.37
CA LEU A 523 55.66 14.53 -19.98
C LEU A 523 56.61 14.85 -21.15
N GLU A 524 56.40 14.20 -22.30
CA GLU A 524 57.19 14.50 -23.52
C GLU A 524 57.04 15.95 -23.99
N ALA A 525 55.86 16.57 -23.81
CA ALA A 525 55.65 17.97 -24.12
C ALA A 525 56.36 18.90 -23.10
N MET A 526 56.46 18.51 -21.83
CA MET A 526 57.20 19.22 -20.81
C MET A 526 58.72 19.13 -21.04
N GLU A 527 59.22 17.93 -21.32
CA GLU A 527 60.61 17.70 -21.63
C GLU A 527 61.05 18.52 -22.87
N ARG A 528 60.26 18.60 -23.94
CA ARG A 528 60.49 19.44 -25.10
C ARG A 528 60.53 20.92 -24.72
N ARG A 529 59.65 21.42 -23.89
CA ARG A 529 59.66 22.79 -23.38
C ARG A 529 60.90 23.07 -22.56
N ASP A 530 61.31 22.14 -21.72
CA ASP A 530 62.54 22.31 -20.92
C ASP A 530 63.81 22.30 -21.78
N GLN A 531 63.82 21.45 -22.84
CA GLN A 531 64.88 21.45 -23.82
C GLN A 531 64.92 22.78 -24.61
N GLU A 532 63.77 23.26 -25.10
CA GLU A 532 63.71 24.57 -25.80
C GLU A 532 64.07 25.72 -24.88
N ALA A 533 63.69 25.67 -23.59
CA ALA A 533 64.13 26.69 -22.61
C ALA A 533 65.65 26.64 -22.32
N ALA A 534 66.21 25.43 -22.22
CA ALA A 534 67.62 25.24 -22.04
C ALA A 534 68.45 25.72 -23.25
N GLU A 535 67.98 25.43 -24.48
CA GLU A 535 68.61 25.96 -25.73
C GLU A 535 68.48 27.47 -25.84
N ALA A 536 67.32 28.05 -25.45
CA ALA A 536 67.11 29.50 -25.41
C ALA A 536 68.04 30.16 -24.38
N ALA A 537 68.26 29.57 -23.21
CA ALA A 537 69.17 30.02 -22.18
C ALA A 537 70.62 29.91 -22.64
N SER A 538 70.97 28.83 -23.39
CA SER A 538 72.32 28.69 -23.98
C SER A 538 72.60 29.76 -25.04
N ARG A 539 71.66 30.04 -25.95
CA ARG A 539 71.73 31.10 -26.93
C ARG A 539 71.84 32.51 -26.29
N ALA A 540 71.07 32.72 -25.19
CA ALA A 540 71.15 33.96 -24.43
C ALA A 540 72.51 34.14 -23.72
N THR A 541 73.13 33.03 -23.28
CA THR A 541 74.52 33.07 -22.73
C THR A 541 75.56 33.27 -23.79
N GLU A 542 75.42 32.73 -25.00
CA GLU A 542 76.33 32.99 -26.15
C GLU A 542 76.19 34.42 -26.65
N THR A 543 75.01 35.01 -26.77
CA THR A 543 74.78 36.42 -27.08
C THR A 543 75.33 37.33 -26.01
N SER A 544 75.13 37.00 -24.74
CA SER A 544 75.71 37.77 -23.61
C SER A 544 77.22 37.62 -23.51
N ALA A 545 77.84 36.52 -23.97
CA ALA A 545 79.30 36.34 -24.07
C ALA A 545 79.86 37.14 -25.22
N GLN A 546 79.17 37.27 -26.37
CA GLN A 546 79.56 38.15 -27.49
C GLN A 546 79.42 39.64 -27.15
N GLU A 547 78.35 40.02 -26.40
CA GLU A 547 78.19 41.40 -25.90
C GLU A 547 79.19 41.74 -24.80
N LYS A 548 79.56 40.77 -23.92
CA LYS A 548 80.66 41.00 -22.94
C LYS A 548 82.03 41.07 -23.52
N ALA A 549 82.30 40.50 -24.70
CA ALA A 549 83.56 40.68 -25.43
C ALA A 549 83.70 42.08 -26.07
N GLN A 550 82.58 42.80 -26.23
CA GLN A 550 82.53 44.19 -26.71
C GLN A 550 82.48 45.25 -25.59
N GLN A 551 82.30 44.87 -24.31
CA GLN A 551 82.19 45.77 -23.16
C GLN A 551 83.21 45.46 -22.05
N GLN A 552 84.41 44.98 -22.37
CA GLN A 552 85.55 45.00 -21.43
C GLN A 552 86.26 46.33 -21.43
N SER A 553 85.62 47.35 -20.95
CA SER A 553 86.23 48.46 -20.24
C SER A 553 85.15 49.08 -19.35
N MET A 554 85.35 48.97 -18.03
CA MET A 554 84.80 49.71 -16.92
C MET A 554 83.97 48.88 -15.89
N THR A 555 84.68 48.73 -14.76
CA THR A 555 84.32 48.83 -13.37
C THR A 555 83.58 47.67 -12.70
N GLU A 556 84.26 47.14 -11.68
CA GLU A 556 83.92 46.34 -10.53
C GLU A 556 82.69 46.87 -9.78
N ASP A 557 81.78 45.98 -9.36
CA ASP A 557 81.45 45.80 -7.93
C ASP A 557 80.44 44.67 -7.79
N GLY A 558 80.60 43.88 -6.72
CA GLY A 558 79.96 42.61 -6.45
C GLY A 558 78.55 42.70 -5.93
N HIS A 559 77.81 41.66 -6.18
CA HIS A 559 76.90 41.06 -5.18
C HIS A 559 76.53 39.64 -5.57
N VAL A 560 76.64 38.74 -4.60
CA VAL A 560 76.29 37.34 -4.61
C VAL A 560 74.75 37.25 -4.34
N MET A 561 74.03 36.49 -5.16
CA MET A 561 72.66 36.03 -4.86
C MET A 561 72.54 34.53 -5.05
N PRO A 562 71.79 33.86 -4.17
CA PRO A 562 71.83 32.40 -4.06
C PRO A 562 70.82 31.68 -4.99
N LYS A 563 71.28 30.55 -5.52
CA LYS A 563 70.47 29.61 -6.26
C LYS A 563 69.71 28.78 -5.27
N THR A 564 68.36 28.92 -5.16
CA THR A 564 67.41 27.86 -4.72
C THR A 564 66.01 28.39 -4.90
N ALA A 565 65.41 28.23 -6.08
CA ALA A 565 63.98 28.45 -6.28
C ALA A 565 63.37 27.69 -7.49
N ALA A 566 63.81 26.46 -7.78
CA ALA A 566 63.27 25.73 -8.94
C ALA A 566 62.70 24.34 -8.66
N ILE A 567 62.48 23.91 -7.37
CA ILE A 567 62.04 22.57 -7.07
C ILE A 567 60.64 22.55 -6.38
N THR A 568 60.13 23.67 -5.89
CA THR A 568 58.82 23.70 -5.16
C THR A 568 57.58 23.85 -6.05
N GLY A 569 57.73 24.29 -7.29
CA GLY A 569 56.58 24.50 -8.19
C GLY A 569 55.94 23.24 -8.79
N PHE A 570 56.70 22.13 -8.82
CA PHE A 570 56.21 20.90 -9.47
C PHE A 570 55.25 20.12 -8.58
N GLN A 571 55.50 20.09 -7.28
CA GLN A 571 54.67 19.38 -6.31
C GLN A 571 53.32 20.07 -6.08
N GLU A 572 53.30 21.39 -6.02
CA GLU A 572 52.08 22.20 -5.90
C GLU A 572 51.22 22.15 -7.16
N ALA A 573 51.82 22.15 -8.37
CA ALA A 573 51.05 21.97 -9.60
C ALA A 573 50.44 20.55 -9.74
N PHE A 574 51.13 19.53 -9.27
CA PHE A 574 50.61 18.15 -9.25
C PHE A 574 49.48 17.99 -8.25
N GLU A 575 49.58 18.58 -7.08
CA GLU A 575 48.52 18.55 -6.06
C GLU A 575 47.29 19.36 -6.48
N GLN A 576 47.43 20.49 -7.14
CA GLN A 576 46.30 21.25 -7.72
C GLN A 576 45.65 20.52 -8.88
N PHE A 577 46.37 19.78 -9.70
CA PHE A 577 45.83 18.96 -10.78
C PHE A 577 45.11 17.73 -10.24
N ALA A 578 45.61 17.12 -9.19
CA ALA A 578 44.94 15.98 -8.53
C ALA A 578 43.64 16.41 -7.78
N ALA A 579 43.64 17.59 -7.17
CA ALA A 579 42.52 18.17 -6.47
C ALA A 579 41.36 18.60 -7.40
N SER A 580 41.66 19.13 -8.58
CA SER A 580 40.67 19.58 -9.56
C SER A 580 39.94 18.40 -10.28
N ARG A 581 40.50 17.19 -10.21
CA ARG A 581 39.94 16.01 -10.89
C ARG A 581 39.01 15.15 -10.02
N SER A 582 38.94 15.41 -8.71
CA SER A 582 38.04 14.70 -7.80
C SER A 582 36.57 15.20 -7.79
N VAL A 583 36.27 16.24 -8.60
CA VAL A 583 34.93 16.90 -8.59
C VAL A 583 34.07 16.57 -9.83
N LEU A 584 34.59 15.83 -10.81
CA LEU A 584 33.86 15.48 -12.04
C LEU A 584 33.71 13.98 -12.22
N SER A 585 32.76 13.37 -11.49
CA SER A 585 32.18 12.09 -11.85
C SER A 585 30.72 12.07 -11.45
N ASP A 586 29.89 12.70 -12.27
CA ASP A 586 28.50 12.33 -12.43
C ASP A 586 28.11 12.60 -13.89
N ASP A 587 28.15 11.52 -14.66
CA ASP A 587 27.75 11.53 -16.07
C ASP A 587 26.22 11.53 -16.15
N THR A 588 25.65 12.67 -16.45
CA THR A 588 24.34 12.78 -17.10
C THR A 588 24.56 13.20 -18.55
N GLU A 589 24.59 12.23 -19.46
CA GLU A 589 24.41 12.50 -20.88
C GLU A 589 22.93 12.78 -21.17
N GLU A 590 22.58 14.05 -21.27
CA GLU A 590 21.41 14.50 -22.01
C GLU A 590 21.78 14.69 -23.48
N ILE A 591 21.02 13.99 -24.33
CA ILE A 591 21.11 14.14 -25.79
C ILE A 591 20.45 15.46 -26.17
N SER A 592 21.27 16.38 -26.61
CA SER A 592 20.88 17.67 -27.20
C SER A 592 20.34 17.48 -28.62
N CYS A 593 19.18 18.05 -28.90
CA CYS A 593 18.75 18.38 -30.25
C CYS A 593 18.34 19.86 -30.33
N ASP A 594 19.08 20.55 -31.17
CA ASP A 594 18.79 21.77 -31.92
C ASP A 594 18.68 23.16 -31.26
N LYS A 595 19.60 23.93 -31.76
CA LYS A 595 19.81 25.35 -31.63
C LYS A 595 18.65 26.22 -32.13
N LYS A 596 18.33 27.26 -31.36
CA LYS A 596 18.12 28.62 -31.94
C LYS A 596 18.44 29.70 -30.90
N THR A 597 19.27 30.60 -31.33
CA THR A 597 19.72 31.88 -30.76
C THR A 597 18.57 32.82 -30.39
N VAL A 598 18.63 33.47 -29.21
CA VAL A 598 18.27 34.91 -29.06
C VAL A 598 18.89 35.49 -27.77
N SER A 599 19.70 36.53 -27.97
CA SER A 599 19.99 37.77 -27.25
C SER A 599 19.89 37.91 -25.72
N GLN A 600 20.97 38.53 -25.23
CA GLN A 600 21.23 39.13 -23.92
C GLN A 600 20.11 40.03 -23.37
N ALA A 601 19.80 39.86 -22.07
CA ALA A 601 19.26 40.93 -21.26
C ALA A 601 19.89 40.90 -19.86
N THR A 602 20.45 42.03 -19.52
CA THR A 602 21.09 42.43 -18.25
C THR A 602 20.11 42.52 -17.11
N TYR A 603 20.44 41.94 -15.93
CA TYR A 603 19.70 42.15 -14.68
C TYR A 603 20.50 42.94 -13.65
N PRO A 604 19.88 43.84 -12.90
CA PRO A 604 20.55 44.62 -11.87
C PRO A 604 20.63 43.92 -10.53
N ASN A 605 21.69 44.21 -9.80
CA ASN A 605 22.01 43.76 -8.44
C ASN A 605 20.92 44.07 -7.43
N MET A 606 20.41 43.05 -6.72
CA MET A 606 19.70 43.21 -5.46
C MET A 606 20.46 42.49 -4.34
N LYS A 607 20.74 43.28 -3.28
CA LYS A 607 21.34 42.81 -2.03
C LYS A 607 20.42 41.83 -1.32
N VAL A 608 20.89 40.63 -1.05
CA VAL A 608 20.21 39.65 -0.23
C VAL A 608 20.68 39.79 1.20
N THR A 609 19.74 40.21 2.07
CA THR A 609 19.87 40.11 3.53
C THR A 609 19.62 38.67 3.96
N THR A 610 20.57 38.04 4.61
CA THR A 610 20.49 36.67 5.14
C THR A 610 19.66 36.66 6.41
N GLU A 611 18.38 36.25 6.32
CA GLU A 611 17.62 35.78 7.48
C GLU A 611 17.91 34.29 7.71
N VAL A 612 18.43 34.02 8.90
CA VAL A 612 18.67 32.65 9.39
C VAL A 612 17.33 31.97 9.70
N LYS A 613 16.82 31.16 8.78
CA LYS A 613 15.65 30.29 9.03
C LYS A 613 16.05 29.16 9.98
N LYS A 614 15.45 29.17 11.18
CA LYS A 614 15.54 28.09 12.17
C LYS A 614 15.11 26.75 11.54
N SER A 615 16.05 25.82 11.45
CA SER A 615 15.85 24.45 10.99
C SER A 615 14.76 23.76 11.80
N ARG A 616 13.72 23.23 11.11
CA ARG A 616 12.73 22.33 11.69
C ARG A 616 13.42 21.04 12.14
N ARG A 617 13.28 20.70 13.43
CA ARG A 617 13.85 19.49 14.02
C ARG A 617 13.24 18.24 13.36
N HIS A 618 14.10 17.30 12.95
CA HIS A 618 13.72 16.02 12.39
C HIS A 618 12.93 15.18 13.43
N PRO A 619 11.90 14.38 13.03
CA PRO A 619 11.06 13.59 13.94
C PRO A 619 11.81 12.58 14.83
N LEU A 620 13.04 12.22 14.48
CA LEU A 620 13.89 11.26 15.20
C LEU A 620 14.70 11.85 16.37
N THR A 621 14.44 13.08 16.77
CA THR A 621 15.22 13.75 17.86
C THR A 621 14.82 13.38 19.29
N LYS A 622 13.78 12.57 19.47
CA LYS A 622 13.44 11.99 20.79
C LYS A 622 13.39 10.46 20.67
N PRO A 623 14.08 9.71 21.53
CA PRO A 623 13.89 8.26 21.58
C PRO A 623 12.45 7.95 22.03
N PRO A 624 11.84 6.84 21.56
CA PRO A 624 10.53 6.43 22.02
C PRO A 624 10.54 6.18 23.52
N MET A 625 9.59 6.78 24.24
CA MET A 625 9.53 6.74 25.69
C MET A 625 9.08 5.39 26.27
N ARG A 626 8.79 4.37 25.45
CA ARG A 626 8.52 2.99 25.89
C ARG A 626 8.96 2.01 24.81
N SER A 627 9.71 1.00 25.19
CA SER A 627 10.03 -0.16 24.36
C SER A 627 8.79 -1.04 24.18
N PRO A 628 8.54 -1.61 22.97
CA PRO A 628 7.44 -2.54 22.76
C PRO A 628 7.58 -3.90 23.45
N LEU A 629 8.64 -4.15 24.22
CA LEU A 629 8.99 -5.46 24.78
C LEU A 629 8.80 -5.60 26.30
N SER A 630 7.93 -4.81 26.94
CA SER A 630 7.51 -5.13 28.30
C SER A 630 6.25 -6.02 28.30
N VAL A 631 6.38 -7.23 27.79
CA VAL A 631 5.45 -8.33 28.07
C VAL A 631 5.95 -9.02 29.34
N VAL A 632 5.25 -8.78 30.45
CA VAL A 632 5.42 -9.49 31.70
C VAL A 632 5.04 -10.95 31.46
N LYS A 633 6.03 -11.85 31.47
CA LYS A 633 5.78 -13.28 31.63
C LYS A 633 5.38 -13.52 33.07
N GLN A 634 4.15 -13.87 33.33
CA GLN A 634 3.73 -14.49 34.56
C GLN A 634 4.07 -15.98 34.47
N ASP A 635 5.07 -16.41 35.23
CA ASP A 635 5.26 -17.81 35.57
C ASP A 635 4.39 -18.15 36.80
N PRO A 636 3.69 -19.31 36.81
CA PRO A 636 2.90 -19.73 37.92
C PRO A 636 3.71 -20.64 38.86
N SER A 637 4.54 -20.09 39.70
CA SER A 637 5.03 -20.80 40.89
C SER A 637 5.37 -19.77 41.98
N GLY A 638 4.58 -19.79 43.04
CA GLY A 638 4.72 -18.89 44.12
C GLY A 638 5.97 -19.19 44.97
N SER A 639 6.77 -18.17 45.20
CA SER A 639 7.52 -18.02 46.43
C SER A 639 7.72 -16.53 46.67
N LYS A 640 7.33 -16.11 47.87
CA LYS A 640 7.54 -14.78 48.40
C LYS A 640 9.04 -14.47 48.49
N ALA A 641 9.47 -13.38 47.91
CA ALA A 641 10.75 -12.75 48.24
C ALA A 641 10.50 -11.27 48.53
N GLU A 642 11.08 -10.87 49.65
CA GLU A 642 10.92 -9.57 50.29
C GLU A 642 11.45 -8.41 49.45
N LEU A 643 10.78 -7.27 49.60
CA LEU A 643 11.22 -5.98 49.05
C LEU A 643 12.51 -5.53 49.74
N SER A 644 13.61 -5.51 49.01
CA SER A 644 14.78 -4.72 49.37
C SER A 644 14.79 -3.41 48.59
N SER A 645 15.12 -2.33 49.25
CA SER A 645 15.01 -0.94 48.82
C SER A 645 15.90 -0.55 47.65
N PRO A 646 15.59 0.56 46.94
CA PRO A 646 16.15 0.90 45.61
C PRO A 646 17.59 1.42 45.56
N GLU A 647 18.34 1.43 46.67
CA GLU A 647 19.65 2.13 46.70
C GLU A 647 20.88 1.29 46.40
N THR A 648 20.78 -0.04 46.30
CA THR A 648 21.92 -0.93 46.06
C THR A 648 22.16 -1.36 44.64
N LEU A 649 21.38 -0.87 43.67
CA LEU A 649 21.48 -1.22 42.22
C LEU A 649 22.23 -0.16 41.38
N LYS A 650 22.89 0.82 42.02
CA LYS A 650 23.57 1.91 41.27
C LYS A 650 25.04 1.67 40.92
N SER A 651 25.68 0.57 41.30
CA SER A 651 27.12 0.41 41.13
C SER A 651 27.61 -0.57 40.06
N SER A 652 26.75 -1.13 39.23
CA SER A 652 27.17 -2.06 38.17
C SER A 652 26.60 -1.78 36.76
N MET A 653 26.04 -0.61 36.51
CA MET A 653 25.76 -0.18 35.14
C MET A 653 27.02 0.47 34.56
N GLU A 654 27.87 -0.33 33.91
CA GLU A 654 28.81 0.19 32.92
C GLU A 654 28.06 1.06 31.92
N LYS A 655 28.52 2.31 31.76
CA LYS A 655 27.97 3.26 30.80
C LYS A 655 27.99 2.63 29.42
N GLN A 656 26.84 2.23 28.91
CA GLN A 656 26.69 1.89 27.49
C GLN A 656 26.87 3.17 26.69
N GLU A 657 27.95 3.29 25.93
CA GLU A 657 28.14 4.36 24.98
C GLU A 657 27.16 4.15 23.81
N HIS A 658 26.17 5.03 23.70
CA HIS A 658 25.28 5.08 22.56
C HIS A 658 25.89 5.95 21.44
N LEU A 659 25.55 5.63 20.19
CA LEU A 659 26.09 6.27 18.98
C LEU A 659 26.10 7.81 19.04
N TRP A 660 25.15 8.39 19.75
CA TRP A 660 24.92 9.84 19.83
C TRP A 660 25.00 10.41 21.26
N GLN A 661 25.48 9.64 22.21
CA GLN A 661 25.54 10.06 23.61
C GLN A 661 26.69 11.08 23.78
N ASN A 662 26.33 12.35 24.05
CA ASN A 662 27.25 13.45 24.36
C ASN A 662 28.19 13.94 23.23
N ARG A 663 27.89 13.63 21.95
CA ARG A 663 28.64 14.16 20.79
C ARG A 663 27.71 14.83 19.79
N SER A 664 28.19 15.87 19.12
CA SER A 664 27.51 16.47 17.97
C SER A 664 27.49 15.47 16.80
N ARG A 665 26.33 15.38 16.11
CA ARG A 665 26.14 14.47 14.99
C ARG A 665 27.07 14.82 13.82
N ASN A 666 27.83 13.86 13.35
CA ASN A 666 28.65 13.99 12.15
C ASN A 666 28.02 13.19 11.01
N PHE A 667 27.14 13.83 10.25
CA PHE A 667 26.43 13.19 9.12
C PHE A 667 27.34 12.76 7.97
N LEU A 668 28.49 13.39 7.79
CA LEU A 668 29.45 13.01 6.73
C LEU A 668 30.16 11.71 7.10
N ALA A 669 30.57 11.57 8.37
CA ALA A 669 31.18 10.33 8.86
C ALA A 669 30.16 9.17 8.87
N GLU A 670 28.89 9.45 9.17
CA GLU A 670 27.80 8.49 9.13
C GLU A 670 27.50 8.04 7.68
N LYS A 671 27.47 8.96 6.73
CA LYS A 671 27.27 8.66 5.29
C LYS A 671 28.42 7.82 4.74
N ALA A 672 29.66 8.15 5.07
CA ALA A 672 30.85 7.40 4.67
C ALA A 672 30.85 5.99 5.27
N PHE A 673 30.49 5.85 6.54
CA PHE A 673 30.34 4.57 7.24
C PHE A 673 29.24 3.72 6.59
N ASN A 674 28.05 4.28 6.39
CA ASN A 674 26.92 3.58 5.76
C ASN A 674 27.25 3.14 4.33
N SER A 675 27.96 3.97 3.57
CA SER A 675 28.42 3.62 2.23
C SER A 675 29.44 2.48 2.23
N ALA A 676 30.37 2.48 3.17
CA ALA A 676 31.38 1.43 3.29
C ALA A 676 30.79 0.08 3.76
N VAL A 677 29.80 0.12 4.66
CA VAL A 677 29.22 -1.08 5.24
C VAL A 677 28.09 -1.66 4.38
N SER A 678 27.45 -0.86 3.53
CA SER A 678 26.44 -1.34 2.55
C SER A 678 27.03 -2.31 1.51
N ILE A 679 28.36 -2.38 1.39
CA ILE A 679 29.07 -3.31 0.52
C ILE A 679 29.27 -4.69 1.20
N LEU A 680 29.11 -4.78 2.52
CA LEU A 680 29.35 -6.00 3.30
C LEU A 680 28.04 -6.77 3.48
N GLN A 681 27.82 -7.81 2.66
CA GLN A 681 26.73 -8.75 2.89
C GLN A 681 27.04 -9.70 4.05
N PRO A 682 26.03 -10.07 4.88
CA PRO A 682 24.57 -9.96 4.72
C PRO A 682 23.89 -8.96 5.67
N TYR A 683 24.38 -7.76 5.84
CA TYR A 683 23.84 -6.83 6.81
C TYR A 683 22.78 -5.90 6.20
N CYS A 684 21.61 -5.80 6.84
CA CYS A 684 20.66 -4.73 6.54
C CYS A 684 21.21 -3.38 7.05
N ALA A 685 20.68 -2.26 6.58
CA ALA A 685 21.14 -0.92 6.96
C ALA A 685 21.20 -0.70 8.49
N VAL A 686 20.27 -1.29 9.25
CA VAL A 686 20.23 -1.21 10.72
C VAL A 686 21.35 -2.05 11.34
N CYS A 687 21.57 -3.28 10.85
CA CYS A 687 22.65 -4.14 11.36
C CYS A 687 24.02 -3.58 11.01
N SER A 688 24.16 -2.97 9.83
CA SER A 688 25.37 -2.29 9.40
C SER A 688 25.72 -1.12 10.29
N LEU A 689 24.72 -0.38 10.77
CA LEU A 689 24.92 0.76 11.66
C LEU A 689 25.40 0.34 13.07
N PHE A 690 24.96 -0.83 13.56
CA PHE A 690 25.22 -1.29 14.92
C PHE A 690 26.34 -2.34 15.04
N CYS A 691 26.75 -2.99 13.94
CA CYS A 691 27.82 -3.99 13.92
C CYS A 691 29.19 -3.55 14.49
N PRO A 692 29.65 -2.29 14.35
CA PRO A 692 30.94 -1.85 14.90
C PRO A 692 30.94 -1.66 16.40
N TYR A 693 29.78 -1.63 17.04
CA TYR A 693 29.69 -1.51 18.48
C TYR A 693 29.86 -2.89 19.12
N LYS A 694 31.03 -3.13 19.73
CA LYS A 694 31.49 -4.39 20.34
C LYS A 694 30.54 -5.05 21.37
N LYS A 695 29.34 -4.49 21.59
CA LYS A 695 28.35 -4.97 22.58
C LYS A 695 26.98 -5.29 21.98
N VAL A 696 26.88 -5.52 20.67
CA VAL A 696 25.62 -6.03 20.09
C VAL A 696 25.48 -7.50 20.44
N PRO A 697 24.41 -7.91 21.17
CA PRO A 697 24.21 -9.32 21.53
C PRO A 697 24.18 -10.18 20.27
N THR A 698 24.86 -11.31 20.29
CA THR A 698 24.96 -12.31 19.22
C THR A 698 23.59 -12.77 18.66
N HIS A 699 22.52 -12.55 19.40
CA HIS A 699 21.15 -12.85 18.99
C HIS A 699 20.62 -11.96 17.83
N ILE A 700 21.08 -10.71 17.68
CA ILE A 700 20.63 -9.84 16.58
C ILE A 700 21.26 -10.29 15.25
N THR A 701 22.52 -10.72 15.30
CA THR A 701 23.20 -11.28 14.11
C THR A 701 22.60 -12.61 13.66
N GLN A 702 22.09 -13.41 14.59
CA GLN A 702 21.39 -14.66 14.29
C GLN A 702 19.98 -14.41 13.75
N PHE A 703 19.30 -13.37 14.21
CA PHE A 703 17.98 -12.98 13.74
C PHE A 703 18.01 -12.43 12.31
N CYS A 704 19.03 -11.63 11.97
CA CYS A 704 19.22 -11.17 10.59
C CYS A 704 19.62 -12.30 9.63
N LYS A 705 20.35 -13.32 10.09
CA LYS A 705 20.65 -14.53 9.27
C LYS A 705 19.43 -15.41 9.02
N LEU A 706 18.41 -15.35 9.89
CA LEU A 706 17.14 -16.09 9.73
C LEU A 706 16.13 -15.38 8.84
N LEU A 707 16.23 -14.04 8.71
CA LEU A 707 15.37 -13.27 7.81
C LEU A 707 15.86 -13.29 6.34
N TYR A 708 17.09 -13.75 6.08
CA TYR A 708 17.68 -13.84 4.73
C TYR A 708 17.86 -15.31 4.23
N LYS A 709 17.27 -16.28 4.90
CA LYS A 709 17.05 -17.63 4.40
C LYS A 709 15.56 -17.82 4.13
#